data_33e83ebcd10853e7a687cdb80b37ac36
#
_entry.id   33e83ebcd10853e7a687cdb80b37ac36
#
_cell.length_a   1.000
_cell.length_b   1.000
_cell.length_c   1.000
_cell.angle_alpha   90.00
_cell.angle_beta   90.00
_cell.angle_gamma   90.00
#
_symmetry.space_group_name_H-M   'P 1'
#
loop_
_entity.id
_entity.type
_entity.pdbx_description
1 polymer ?
#
loop_
_entity_poly.entity_id
_entity_poly.type
_entity_poly.pdbx_seq_one_letter_code
_entity_poly.pdbx_strand_id
1 'polypeptide(L)'
;GREEAAKSTPPENKRRGRSVGPIPGQILLHGRENFVEAVSSSLSEGSSILLEGLPGIGKTTVAASLAEALLDEGWLVRWANCQADSDPSSIAGMWFGGRTPSSKEAISARADSKKTLLVLDEAQQSSDRHSNSIQEMLEACSGTSAAVLVVTRAPNPFTGMSGFESIRLEGLEPSMARPLLPEEMGEEEAMEVCIAMDGHPLGIKLWSPDDDLPGAGAVQEYVESQVLRRLTQEGASSLDELSLSPLPLEVEEMLEPEGAEELDDSAILRWAGHLVEPHHLVRNVRRATLEGEGAAIIHAKLAEMWAGRQGPRARRMEAHHRLESGSEVEPDWIKDAVAEILEGDSSAAAVVLDHAIESNPEEGLFELAADIALERGETEVASGYIESLSDGPRKDMVSSRLARAEGEWEKADELEASAISRLNPGDRARAEISSLVRKYDDRIPGTESKIPFETLLSEADSISISDLVAEDRELASLALDMLRYSLSLDTGNMEEASRTRDSIEAKIGSDDPRVPSLNLMSRLSVGKEGEAFLYEALEDARSHIESTNDQFDRLRTIHMCLEASTESPDWLVEAHSEFDHGALNESMAHHRRALAHWWYWRGVVNKDERLSSWKEAIVRMRSSGSINAARELTARLSREL
;
A
#
# COMPACT_ATOMS: atom_id res chain seq x y z
N GLY A 1 -14.09 69.78 18.56
CA GLY A 1 -14.15 68.39 18.88
C GLY A 1 -14.16 67.57 17.59
N ARG A 2 -13.02 67.08 17.15
CA ARG A 2 -12.95 66.03 16.10
C ARG A 2 -12.79 64.73 16.84
N GLU A 3 -13.81 63.86 16.78
CA GLU A 3 -13.69 62.46 17.19
C GLU A 3 -12.83 61.70 16.18
N GLU A 4 -11.78 61.11 16.68
CA GLU A 4 -11.00 60.11 15.95
C GLU A 4 -11.83 58.81 15.88
N ALA A 5 -12.32 58.50 14.68
CA ALA A 5 -12.90 57.20 14.39
C ALA A 5 -11.75 56.16 14.36
N ALA A 6 -11.71 55.28 15.35
CA ALA A 6 -10.86 54.09 15.34
C ALA A 6 -11.19 53.25 14.09
N LYS A 7 -10.23 53.09 13.19
CA LYS A 7 -10.30 52.16 12.09
C LYS A 7 -10.23 50.74 12.67
N SER A 8 -11.40 50.10 12.77
CA SER A 8 -11.45 48.66 12.96
C SER A 8 -10.90 47.99 11.70
N THR A 9 -9.76 47.35 11.81
CA THR A 9 -9.24 46.46 10.81
C THR A 9 -10.25 45.35 10.55
N PRO A 10 -10.65 45.04 9.31
CA PRO A 10 -11.55 43.94 9.04
C PRO A 10 -10.89 42.62 9.56
N PRO A 11 -11.66 41.68 10.08
CA PRO A 11 -11.09 40.40 10.49
C PRO A 11 -10.38 39.76 9.29
N GLU A 12 -9.13 39.38 9.45
CA GLU A 12 -8.41 38.58 8.48
C GLU A 12 -9.29 37.38 8.13
N ASN A 13 -9.68 37.28 6.89
CA ASN A 13 -10.43 36.16 6.36
C ASN A 13 -9.44 34.95 6.34
N LYS A 14 -9.27 34.28 7.47
CA LYS A 14 -8.47 33.05 7.56
C LYS A 14 -9.06 32.07 6.55
N ARG A 15 -8.30 31.73 5.52
CA ARG A 15 -8.71 30.69 4.58
C ARG A 15 -8.79 29.38 5.34
N ARG A 16 -9.96 28.74 5.32
CA ARG A 16 -10.14 27.39 5.84
C ARG A 16 -9.14 26.45 5.18
N GLY A 17 -8.59 25.51 5.93
CA GLY A 17 -7.65 24.50 5.47
C GLY A 17 -8.25 23.54 4.46
N ARG A 18 -7.49 22.53 4.08
CA ARG A 18 -7.85 21.52 3.08
C ARG A 18 -7.70 20.14 3.68
N SER A 19 -8.64 19.22 3.37
CA SER A 19 -8.52 17.81 3.71
C SER A 19 -8.11 16.96 2.50
N VAL A 20 -7.41 15.86 2.78
CA VAL A 20 -7.14 14.74 1.88
C VAL A 20 -7.60 13.49 2.60
N GLY A 21 -8.37 12.66 1.93
CA GLY A 21 -9.11 11.54 2.52
C GLY A 21 -10.46 11.97 3.12
N PRO A 22 -11.39 11.03 3.25
CA PRO A 22 -12.72 11.28 3.79
C PRO A 22 -12.66 11.40 5.32
N ILE A 23 -12.84 12.61 5.83
CA ILE A 23 -13.11 12.79 7.26
C ILE A 23 -14.53 12.28 7.52
N PRO A 24 -14.75 11.42 8.54
CA PRO A 24 -16.10 10.97 8.89
C PRO A 24 -17.05 12.15 9.10
N GLY A 25 -18.30 12.03 8.60
CA GLY A 25 -19.28 13.11 8.65
C GLY A 25 -19.47 13.64 10.07
N GLN A 26 -19.80 14.94 10.16
CA GLN A 26 -20.01 15.63 11.45
C GLN A 26 -21.12 14.94 12.24
N ILE A 27 -20.72 14.16 13.22
CA ILE A 27 -21.60 13.75 14.32
C ILE A 27 -21.51 14.86 15.36
N LEU A 28 -22.66 15.36 15.83
CA LEU A 28 -22.67 16.37 16.89
C LEU A 28 -21.86 15.87 18.09
N LEU A 29 -20.83 16.62 18.44
CA LEU A 29 -20.02 16.35 19.60
C LEU A 29 -20.75 16.88 20.85
N HIS A 30 -21.05 15.99 21.78
CA HIS A 30 -21.67 16.37 23.05
C HIS A 30 -20.71 16.14 24.20
N GLY A 31 -20.54 17.18 25.04
CA GLY A 31 -19.84 17.09 26.33
C GLY A 31 -18.33 16.87 26.27
N ARG A 32 -17.69 17.11 25.09
CA ARG A 32 -16.23 16.97 24.92
C ARG A 32 -15.59 18.19 24.28
N GLU A 33 -16.28 19.31 24.27
CA GLU A 33 -15.83 20.55 23.63
C GLU A 33 -14.51 21.02 24.25
N ASN A 34 -14.43 21.04 25.58
CA ASN A 34 -13.20 21.43 26.31
C ASN A 34 -12.03 20.45 26.06
N PHE A 35 -12.33 19.16 25.91
CA PHE A 35 -11.33 18.16 25.58
C PHE A 35 -10.76 18.40 24.17
N VAL A 36 -11.64 18.63 23.19
CA VAL A 36 -11.24 18.94 21.81
C VAL A 36 -10.40 20.22 21.75
N GLU A 37 -10.79 21.28 22.49
CA GLU A 37 -10.02 22.53 22.55
C GLU A 37 -8.61 22.32 23.12
N ALA A 38 -8.48 21.58 24.23
CA ALA A 38 -7.19 21.29 24.85
C ALA A 38 -6.28 20.47 23.92
N VAL A 39 -6.81 19.38 23.33
CA VAL A 39 -6.04 18.49 22.45
C VAL A 39 -5.70 19.18 21.14
N SER A 40 -6.59 19.99 20.57
CA SER A 40 -6.35 20.80 19.39
C SER A 40 -5.19 21.79 19.60
N SER A 41 -5.12 22.42 20.79
CA SER A 41 -3.97 23.27 21.16
C SER A 41 -2.65 22.49 21.16
N SER A 42 -2.61 21.32 21.77
CA SER A 42 -1.39 20.48 21.80
C SER A 42 -0.97 20.05 20.38
N LEU A 43 -1.90 19.66 19.52
CA LEU A 43 -1.62 19.33 18.12
C LEU A 43 -1.11 20.56 17.33
N SER A 44 -1.66 21.75 17.62
CA SER A 44 -1.23 23.02 16.99
C SER A 44 0.21 23.39 17.36
N GLU A 45 0.70 22.95 18.51
CA GLU A 45 2.08 23.10 18.97
C GLU A 45 3.04 22.05 18.35
N GLY A 46 2.52 21.10 17.56
CA GLY A 46 3.29 20.07 16.88
C GLY A 46 3.41 18.76 17.68
N SER A 47 2.61 18.57 18.73
CA SER A 47 2.57 17.30 19.47
C SER A 47 1.99 16.18 18.62
N SER A 48 2.45 14.95 18.86
CA SER A 48 1.84 13.73 18.31
C SER A 48 1.07 13.01 19.40
N ILE A 49 -0.15 12.60 19.10
CA ILE A 49 -1.09 12.07 20.10
C ILE A 49 -1.57 10.68 19.69
N LEU A 50 -1.57 9.77 20.66
CA LEU A 50 -2.18 8.46 20.61
C LEU A 50 -3.48 8.50 21.42
N LEU A 51 -4.63 8.51 20.74
CA LEU A 51 -5.96 8.53 21.34
C LEU A 51 -6.49 7.10 21.49
N GLU A 52 -6.56 6.62 22.72
CA GLU A 52 -7.01 5.28 23.06
C GLU A 52 -8.40 5.29 23.70
N GLY A 53 -9.11 4.17 23.64
CA GLY A 53 -10.37 4.00 24.37
C GLY A 53 -11.16 2.78 23.92
N LEU A 54 -12.23 2.48 24.65
CA LEU A 54 -13.10 1.34 24.36
C LEU A 54 -13.77 1.45 22.97
N PRO A 55 -14.16 0.32 22.36
CA PRO A 55 -14.97 0.34 21.13
C PRO A 55 -16.29 1.11 21.35
N GLY A 56 -16.67 2.01 20.45
CA GLY A 56 -17.93 2.76 20.56
C GLY A 56 -17.89 3.97 21.52
N ILE A 57 -16.75 4.26 22.16
CA ILE A 57 -16.60 5.39 23.10
C ILE A 57 -16.56 6.77 22.41
N GLY A 58 -16.52 6.82 21.09
CA GLY A 58 -16.54 8.07 20.30
C GLY A 58 -15.16 8.61 19.89
N LYS A 59 -14.11 7.79 19.82
CA LYS A 59 -12.75 8.20 19.40
C LYS A 59 -12.71 8.83 18.02
N THR A 60 -13.30 8.17 17.02
CA THR A 60 -13.38 8.67 15.64
C THR A 60 -14.12 10.02 15.57
N THR A 61 -15.21 10.19 16.36
CA THR A 61 -15.95 11.46 16.44
C THR A 61 -15.08 12.59 17.01
N VAL A 62 -14.32 12.30 18.08
CA VAL A 62 -13.37 13.26 18.65
C VAL A 62 -12.27 13.60 17.65
N ALA A 63 -11.68 12.60 17.00
CA ALA A 63 -10.66 12.82 15.98
C ALA A 63 -11.17 13.66 14.80
N ALA A 64 -12.40 13.42 14.34
CA ALA A 64 -13.03 14.22 13.30
C ALA A 64 -13.25 15.67 13.75
N SER A 65 -13.68 15.88 15.01
CA SER A 65 -13.84 17.23 15.58
C SER A 65 -12.50 17.97 15.73
N LEU A 66 -11.43 17.28 16.12
CA LEU A 66 -10.07 17.82 16.14
C LEU A 66 -9.59 18.21 14.72
N ALA A 67 -9.84 17.35 13.75
CA ALA A 67 -9.53 17.63 12.34
C ALA A 67 -10.26 18.88 11.83
N GLU A 68 -11.56 19.02 12.10
CA GLU A 68 -12.36 20.18 11.72
C GLU A 68 -11.86 21.46 12.41
N ALA A 69 -11.53 21.41 13.70
CA ALA A 69 -10.99 22.56 14.41
C ALA A 69 -9.69 23.08 13.77
N LEU A 70 -8.78 22.17 13.40
CA LEU A 70 -7.53 22.52 12.73
C LEU A 70 -7.74 22.98 11.29
N LEU A 71 -8.72 22.42 10.57
CA LEU A 71 -9.12 22.93 9.25
C LEU A 71 -9.57 24.39 9.33
N ASP A 72 -10.35 24.77 10.35
CA ASP A 72 -10.79 26.16 10.56
C ASP A 72 -9.62 27.12 10.90
N GLU A 73 -8.51 26.57 11.43
CA GLU A 73 -7.24 27.29 11.63
C GLU A 73 -6.34 27.32 10.38
N GLY A 74 -6.79 26.73 9.27
CA GLY A 74 -6.08 26.73 7.99
C GLY A 74 -5.04 25.61 7.84
N TRP A 75 -5.17 24.51 8.61
CA TRP A 75 -4.31 23.34 8.50
C TRP A 75 -4.67 22.47 7.31
N LEU A 76 -3.68 21.68 6.86
CA LEU A 76 -3.88 20.57 5.92
C LEU A 76 -4.11 19.27 6.74
N VAL A 77 -5.29 18.69 6.62
CA VAL A 77 -5.61 17.41 7.28
C VAL A 77 -5.51 16.27 6.28
N ARG A 78 -4.81 15.20 6.65
CA ARG A 78 -4.64 13.97 5.87
C ARG A 78 -5.17 12.80 6.69
N TRP A 79 -6.29 12.23 6.23
CA TRP A 79 -6.99 11.17 6.95
C TRP A 79 -6.77 9.81 6.29
N ALA A 80 -6.40 8.80 7.07
CA ALA A 80 -6.33 7.40 6.66
C ALA A 80 -7.08 6.53 7.67
N ASN A 81 -7.80 5.53 7.15
CA ASN A 81 -8.39 4.45 7.96
C ASN A 81 -7.55 3.19 7.80
N CYS A 82 -7.09 2.63 8.93
CA CYS A 82 -6.38 1.37 8.93
C CYS A 82 -7.33 0.21 8.66
N GLN A 83 -6.90 -0.75 7.86
CA GLN A 83 -7.57 -2.01 7.56
C GLN A 83 -6.64 -3.18 7.89
N ALA A 84 -7.15 -4.41 7.88
CA ALA A 84 -6.39 -5.60 8.24
C ALA A 84 -5.11 -5.82 7.41
N ASP A 85 -5.11 -5.36 6.17
CA ASP A 85 -3.98 -5.44 5.23
C ASP A 85 -3.26 -4.12 5.01
N SER A 86 -3.58 -3.08 5.79
CA SER A 86 -2.87 -1.81 5.70
C SER A 86 -1.40 -1.95 6.07
N ASP A 87 -0.54 -1.38 5.24
CA ASP A 87 0.89 -1.23 5.45
C ASP A 87 1.31 0.24 5.34
N PRO A 88 2.57 0.59 5.62
CA PRO A 88 3.04 1.97 5.50
C PRO A 88 2.78 2.62 4.15
N SER A 89 2.89 1.86 3.05
CA SER A 89 2.68 2.38 1.69
C SER A 89 1.22 2.69 1.42
N SER A 90 0.30 1.81 1.81
CA SER A 90 -1.14 2.01 1.65
C SER A 90 -1.67 3.17 2.49
N ILE A 91 -1.21 3.29 3.76
CA ILE A 91 -1.53 4.43 4.64
C ILE A 91 -1.01 5.74 4.03
N ALA A 92 0.23 5.75 3.57
CA ALA A 92 0.81 6.90 2.91
C ALA A 92 0.08 7.22 1.59
N GLY A 93 -0.42 6.21 0.86
CA GLY A 93 -1.30 6.36 -0.30
C GLY A 93 -2.58 7.14 0.01
N MET A 94 -3.23 6.82 1.12
CA MET A 94 -4.41 7.55 1.60
C MET A 94 -4.07 8.99 2.00
N TRP A 95 -2.93 9.23 2.66
CA TRP A 95 -2.53 10.57 3.07
C TRP A 95 -2.09 11.47 1.91
N PHE A 96 -1.34 10.93 0.93
CA PHE A 96 -0.67 11.75 -0.09
C PHE A 96 -1.25 11.62 -1.50
N GLY A 97 -2.14 10.66 -1.72
CA GLY A 97 -2.66 10.32 -3.06
C GLY A 97 -1.64 9.53 -3.90
N GLY A 98 -2.07 8.92 -4.95
CA GLY A 98 -1.51 7.84 -5.76
C GLY A 98 -0.04 7.77 -6.17
N ARG A 99 0.89 8.58 -5.68
CA ARG A 99 2.34 8.47 -5.96
C ARG A 99 3.10 8.49 -4.66
N THR A 100 3.11 7.35 -3.97
CA THR A 100 3.48 7.30 -2.57
C THR A 100 4.76 6.50 -2.38
N PRO A 101 5.73 7.05 -1.61
CA PRO A 101 6.88 6.26 -1.18
C PRO A 101 6.47 5.12 -0.24
N SER A 102 7.25 4.05 -0.18
CA SER A 102 7.04 2.88 0.67
C SER A 102 7.95 2.86 1.90
N SER A 103 9.11 3.50 1.85
CA SER A 103 10.02 3.54 3.00
C SER A 103 9.61 4.58 4.04
N LYS A 104 9.75 4.26 5.33
CA LYS A 104 9.43 5.17 6.44
C LYS A 104 10.17 6.52 6.35
N GLU A 105 11.43 6.52 5.86
CA GLU A 105 12.24 7.72 5.67
C GLU A 105 11.69 8.61 4.55
N ALA A 106 11.23 8.00 3.47
CA ALA A 106 10.65 8.74 2.36
C ALA A 106 9.24 9.25 2.69
N ILE A 107 8.46 8.45 3.43
CA ILE A 107 7.13 8.84 3.92
C ILE A 107 7.27 10.02 4.90
N SER A 108 8.15 9.92 5.91
CA SER A 108 8.38 11.00 6.88
C SER A 108 8.91 12.27 6.23
N ALA A 109 9.82 12.16 5.24
CA ALA A 109 10.30 13.31 4.48
C ALA A 109 9.17 14.00 3.71
N ARG A 110 8.20 13.25 3.17
CA ARG A 110 7.02 13.81 2.50
C ARG A 110 6.00 14.38 3.48
N ALA A 111 5.92 13.82 4.67
CA ALA A 111 5.07 14.30 5.76
C ALA A 111 5.56 15.62 6.38
N ASP A 112 6.87 15.92 6.27
CA ASP A 112 7.50 17.07 6.91
C ASP A 112 6.98 18.41 6.35
N SER A 113 5.87 18.84 6.88
CA SER A 113 5.19 20.06 6.48
C SER A 113 4.48 20.70 7.69
N LYS A 114 4.78 21.96 7.94
CA LYS A 114 4.14 22.75 9.00
C LYS A 114 2.63 22.88 8.74
N LYS A 115 1.85 22.96 9.83
CA LYS A 115 0.39 23.02 9.76
C LYS A 115 -0.24 21.86 8.99
N THR A 116 0.33 20.68 9.15
CA THR A 116 -0.21 19.44 8.60
C THR A 116 -0.54 18.50 9.75
N LEU A 117 -1.76 17.96 9.74
CA LEU A 117 -2.21 16.90 10.63
C LEU A 117 -2.31 15.59 9.84
N LEU A 118 -1.59 14.57 10.26
CA LEU A 118 -1.75 13.19 9.78
C LEU A 118 -2.63 12.44 10.77
N VAL A 119 -3.73 11.88 10.29
CA VAL A 119 -4.64 11.05 11.10
C VAL A 119 -4.57 9.61 10.62
N LEU A 120 -4.36 8.68 11.54
CA LEU A 120 -4.57 7.26 11.33
C LEU A 120 -5.68 6.78 12.27
N ASP A 121 -6.86 6.53 11.72
CA ASP A 121 -7.99 5.99 12.49
C ASP A 121 -8.03 4.46 12.41
N GLU A 122 -8.65 3.83 13.43
CA GLU A 122 -8.81 2.37 13.56
C GLU A 122 -7.47 1.61 13.52
N ALA A 123 -6.41 2.17 14.07
CA ALA A 123 -5.06 1.61 14.00
C ALA A 123 -4.94 0.17 14.54
N GLN A 124 -5.85 -0.28 15.42
CA GLN A 124 -5.93 -1.66 15.90
C GLN A 124 -6.38 -2.68 14.82
N GLN A 125 -6.78 -2.22 13.63
CA GLN A 125 -7.11 -3.11 12.51
C GLN A 125 -5.86 -3.67 11.82
N SER A 126 -4.70 -3.05 12.03
CA SER A 126 -3.45 -3.53 11.43
C SER A 126 -3.19 -4.98 11.80
N SER A 127 -2.78 -5.79 10.82
CA SER A 127 -2.32 -7.15 11.07
C SER A 127 -1.02 -7.17 11.88
N ASP A 128 -0.75 -8.27 12.56
CA ASP A 128 0.51 -8.47 13.28
C ASP A 128 1.72 -8.35 12.33
N ARG A 129 1.55 -8.75 11.07
CA ARG A 129 2.56 -8.62 10.02
C ARG A 129 3.02 -7.19 9.82
N HIS A 130 2.10 -6.22 9.82
CA HIS A 130 2.40 -4.82 9.46
C HIS A 130 2.44 -3.86 10.64
N SER A 131 2.01 -4.30 11.83
CA SER A 131 1.93 -3.43 13.02
C SER A 131 3.28 -2.77 13.37
N ASN A 132 4.37 -3.51 13.35
CA ASN A 132 5.70 -2.96 13.65
C ASN A 132 6.16 -1.93 12.61
N SER A 133 6.00 -2.21 11.31
CA SER A 133 6.39 -1.28 10.25
C SER A 133 5.52 -0.02 10.23
N ILE A 134 4.24 -0.12 10.57
CA ILE A 134 3.34 1.02 10.75
C ILE A 134 3.78 1.85 11.95
N GLN A 135 4.09 1.21 13.11
CA GLN A 135 4.61 1.91 14.28
C GLN A 135 5.88 2.70 13.96
N GLU A 136 6.86 2.08 13.32
CA GLU A 136 8.11 2.75 12.92
C GLU A 136 7.87 3.93 11.97
N MET A 137 6.93 3.80 11.03
CA MET A 137 6.54 4.89 10.14
C MET A 137 5.91 6.06 10.92
N LEU A 138 5.00 5.77 11.86
CA LEU A 138 4.34 6.78 12.69
C LEU A 138 5.34 7.51 13.58
N GLU A 139 6.28 6.78 14.20
CA GLU A 139 7.37 7.36 15.00
C GLU A 139 8.30 8.23 14.15
N ALA A 140 8.61 7.81 12.91
CA ALA A 140 9.38 8.64 12.00
C ALA A 140 8.63 9.92 11.60
N CYS A 141 7.30 9.85 11.40
CA CYS A 141 6.47 11.02 11.12
C CYS A 141 6.34 11.95 12.33
N SER A 142 6.26 11.42 13.56
CA SER A 142 6.21 12.25 14.78
C SER A 142 7.46 13.09 15.01
N GLY A 143 8.60 12.69 14.43
CA GLY A 143 9.85 13.44 14.43
C GLY A 143 9.91 14.60 13.42
N THR A 144 8.85 14.83 12.63
CA THR A 144 8.78 15.90 11.62
C THR A 144 8.07 17.15 12.14
N SER A 145 7.86 18.15 11.27
CA SER A 145 7.06 19.35 11.61
C SER A 145 5.54 19.12 11.51
N ALA A 146 5.08 17.96 11.08
CA ALA A 146 3.67 17.59 11.06
C ALA A 146 3.23 17.09 12.44
N ALA A 147 1.97 17.37 12.82
CA ALA A 147 1.33 16.72 13.95
C ALA A 147 0.75 15.37 13.51
N VAL A 148 0.81 14.36 14.39
CA VAL A 148 0.26 13.02 14.10
C VAL A 148 -0.78 12.66 15.16
N LEU A 149 -1.96 12.24 14.72
CA LEU A 149 -3.03 11.73 15.57
C LEU A 149 -3.31 10.26 15.21
N VAL A 150 -2.98 9.36 16.12
CA VAL A 150 -3.30 7.93 15.98
C VAL A 150 -4.49 7.61 16.87
N VAL A 151 -5.49 6.98 16.30
CA VAL A 151 -6.72 6.56 16.99
C VAL A 151 -6.76 5.05 17.05
N THR A 152 -6.82 4.50 18.25
CA THR A 152 -6.77 3.05 18.47
C THR A 152 -7.71 2.59 19.59
N ARG A 153 -7.98 1.31 19.63
CA ARG A 153 -8.72 0.66 20.70
C ARG A 153 -7.78 0.26 21.83
N ALA A 154 -8.26 0.29 23.06
CA ALA A 154 -7.57 -0.32 24.21
C ALA A 154 -7.92 -1.83 24.28
N PRO A 155 -6.94 -2.74 24.50
CA PRO A 155 -5.52 -2.47 24.56
C PRO A 155 -4.91 -2.08 23.21
N ASN A 156 -3.92 -1.19 23.24
CA ASN A 156 -3.23 -0.70 22.07
C ASN A 156 -2.34 -1.80 21.46
N PRO A 157 -2.38 -2.05 20.12
CA PRO A 157 -1.50 -2.99 19.46
C PRO A 157 -0.04 -2.50 19.39
N PHE A 158 0.17 -1.18 19.45
CA PHE A 158 1.51 -0.58 19.42
C PHE A 158 2.10 -0.49 20.81
N THR A 159 3.34 -0.92 20.98
CA THR A 159 4.04 -0.91 22.27
C THR A 159 5.05 0.23 22.34
N GLY A 160 4.90 1.10 23.37
CA GLY A 160 5.93 2.09 23.69
C GLY A 160 6.23 3.09 22.60
N MET A 161 5.21 3.62 21.90
CA MET A 161 5.37 4.57 20.79
C MET A 161 6.19 5.80 21.22
N SER A 162 7.35 5.96 20.60
CA SER A 162 8.25 7.09 20.85
C SER A 162 7.70 8.38 20.22
N GLY A 163 7.73 9.47 20.98
CA GLY A 163 7.27 10.79 20.49
C GLY A 163 5.77 11.02 20.54
N PHE A 164 4.99 10.10 21.13
CA PHE A 164 3.54 10.24 21.28
C PHE A 164 3.13 10.45 22.74
N GLU A 165 2.19 11.38 22.94
CA GLU A 165 1.43 11.50 24.18
C GLU A 165 0.20 10.57 24.09
N SER A 166 0.08 9.62 25.03
CA SER A 166 -1.08 8.72 25.10
C SER A 166 -2.19 9.34 25.94
N ILE A 167 -3.37 9.46 25.32
CA ILE A 167 -4.57 9.99 25.96
C ILE A 167 -5.67 8.92 25.88
N ARG A 168 -6.22 8.55 27.04
CA ARG A 168 -7.34 7.62 27.14
C ARG A 168 -8.67 8.37 27.16
N LEU A 169 -9.56 8.00 26.25
CA LEU A 169 -10.90 8.55 26.16
C LEU A 169 -11.86 7.71 27.02
N GLU A 170 -12.44 8.33 28.03
CA GLU A 170 -13.42 7.71 28.93
C GLU A 170 -14.87 8.00 28.49
N GLY A 171 -15.87 7.43 29.19
CA GLY A 171 -17.28 7.71 28.98
C GLY A 171 -17.62 9.20 29.17
N LEU A 172 -18.78 9.59 28.69
CA LEU A 172 -19.32 10.94 28.94
C LEU A 172 -19.82 11.06 30.38
N GLU A 173 -19.67 12.24 30.97
CA GLU A 173 -20.41 12.55 32.19
C GLU A 173 -21.91 12.35 31.93
N PRO A 174 -22.68 11.71 32.83
CA PRO A 174 -24.09 11.39 32.60
C PRO A 174 -24.94 12.57 32.15
N SER A 175 -24.72 13.76 32.71
CA SER A 175 -25.41 14.99 32.32
C SER A 175 -25.07 15.43 30.87
N MET A 176 -23.88 15.15 30.39
CA MET A 176 -23.42 15.44 29.03
C MET A 176 -23.85 14.36 28.02
N ALA A 177 -24.15 13.16 28.49
CA ALA A 177 -24.64 12.07 27.67
C ALA A 177 -26.16 12.15 27.40
N ARG A 178 -26.91 12.88 28.21
CA ARG A 178 -28.37 13.05 28.11
C ARG A 178 -28.88 13.40 26.69
N PRO A 179 -28.23 14.29 25.92
CA PRO A 179 -28.65 14.61 24.54
C PRO A 179 -28.56 13.45 23.54
N LEU A 180 -27.98 12.32 23.90
CA LEU A 180 -27.92 11.11 23.06
C LEU A 180 -29.23 10.30 23.12
N LEU A 181 -30.09 10.59 24.10
CA LEU A 181 -31.41 9.97 24.30
C LEU A 181 -32.54 10.90 23.80
N PRO A 182 -33.74 10.36 23.48
CA PRO A 182 -34.87 11.14 23.04
C PRO A 182 -35.24 12.29 23.99
N GLU A 183 -35.66 13.44 23.47
CA GLU A 183 -36.02 14.62 24.28
C GLU A 183 -37.28 14.37 25.13
N GLU A 184 -38.16 13.48 24.66
CA GLU A 184 -39.41 13.14 25.32
C GLU A 184 -39.23 12.28 26.58
N MET A 185 -38.03 11.68 26.76
CA MET A 185 -37.71 10.85 27.91
C MET A 185 -37.58 11.67 29.18
N GLY A 186 -38.12 11.15 30.29
CA GLY A 186 -38.01 11.77 31.61
C GLY A 186 -36.55 11.95 32.05
N GLU A 187 -36.26 13.07 32.73
CA GLU A 187 -34.89 13.41 33.12
C GLU A 187 -34.26 12.35 34.09
N GLU A 188 -35.07 11.81 35.04
CA GLU A 188 -34.60 10.78 35.98
C GLU A 188 -34.28 9.47 35.23
N GLU A 189 -35.17 9.03 34.35
CA GLU A 189 -34.99 7.83 33.54
C GLU A 189 -33.78 7.95 32.61
N ALA A 190 -33.65 9.09 31.93
CA ALA A 190 -32.50 9.35 31.05
C ALA A 190 -31.17 9.33 31.82
N MET A 191 -31.17 9.87 33.03
CA MET A 191 -29.99 9.87 33.89
C MET A 191 -29.62 8.45 34.36
N GLU A 192 -30.64 7.62 34.69
CA GLU A 192 -30.40 6.21 35.05
C GLU A 192 -29.78 5.43 33.90
N VAL A 193 -30.25 5.63 32.66
CA VAL A 193 -29.67 5.02 31.45
C VAL A 193 -28.22 5.45 31.25
N CYS A 194 -27.94 6.77 31.33
CA CYS A 194 -26.58 7.30 31.17
C CYS A 194 -25.61 6.73 32.22
N ILE A 195 -26.05 6.59 33.47
CA ILE A 195 -25.24 6.01 34.56
C ILE A 195 -25.03 4.50 34.32
N ALA A 196 -26.09 3.76 33.99
CA ALA A 196 -26.01 2.32 33.75
C ALA A 196 -25.07 1.96 32.60
N MET A 197 -25.03 2.80 31.57
CA MET A 197 -24.11 2.67 30.42
C MET A 197 -22.72 3.29 30.65
N ASP A 198 -22.40 3.75 31.85
CA ASP A 198 -21.13 4.42 32.19
C ASP A 198 -20.78 5.56 31.21
N GLY A 199 -21.79 6.31 30.77
CA GLY A 199 -21.65 7.37 29.77
C GLY A 199 -21.16 6.90 28.39
N HIS A 200 -21.29 5.61 28.06
CA HIS A 200 -20.81 5.03 26.81
C HIS A 200 -21.69 5.44 25.61
N PRO A 201 -21.22 6.32 24.67
CA PRO A 201 -22.11 6.93 23.67
C PRO A 201 -22.85 5.93 22.79
N LEU A 202 -22.15 4.89 22.28
CA LEU A 202 -22.78 3.87 21.44
C LEU A 202 -23.77 3.03 22.25
N GLY A 203 -23.43 2.65 23.49
CA GLY A 203 -24.35 1.91 24.34
C GLY A 203 -25.66 2.67 24.59
N ILE A 204 -25.55 3.98 24.87
CA ILE A 204 -26.70 4.85 25.07
C ILE A 204 -27.56 4.96 23.80
N LYS A 205 -26.93 5.11 22.64
CA LYS A 205 -27.65 5.17 21.34
C LYS A 205 -28.33 3.86 20.94
N LEU A 206 -27.76 2.72 21.32
CA LEU A 206 -28.32 1.40 21.05
C LEU A 206 -29.45 1.04 22.03
N TRP A 207 -29.61 1.77 23.13
CA TRP A 207 -30.60 1.47 24.15
C TRP A 207 -32.03 1.77 23.64
N SER A 208 -32.97 0.93 24.05
CA SER A 208 -34.41 1.09 23.81
C SER A 208 -35.19 1.06 25.12
N PRO A 209 -36.30 1.81 25.25
CA PRO A 209 -37.14 1.78 26.46
C PRO A 209 -37.71 0.39 26.84
N ASP A 210 -37.74 -0.54 25.89
CA ASP A 210 -38.19 -1.91 26.13
C ASP A 210 -37.09 -2.82 26.67
N ASP A 211 -35.84 -2.36 26.77
CA ASP A 211 -34.70 -3.12 27.23
C ASP A 211 -34.50 -3.02 28.76
N ASP A 212 -34.00 -4.07 29.36
CA ASP A 212 -33.50 -4.02 30.73
C ASP A 212 -32.20 -3.19 30.80
N LEU A 213 -32.07 -2.39 31.85
CA LEU A 213 -30.82 -1.64 32.08
C LEU A 213 -29.68 -2.59 32.45
N PRO A 214 -28.53 -2.52 31.76
CA PRO A 214 -27.38 -3.34 32.09
C PRO A 214 -26.80 -2.96 33.45
N GLY A 215 -26.07 -3.87 34.08
CA GLY A 215 -25.20 -3.52 35.20
C GLY A 215 -24.10 -2.54 34.75
N ALA A 216 -23.61 -1.72 35.66
CA ALA A 216 -22.59 -0.72 35.35
C ALA A 216 -21.37 -1.31 34.63
N GLY A 217 -21.02 -0.77 33.46
CA GLY A 217 -19.89 -1.19 32.64
C GLY A 217 -20.12 -2.40 31.74
N ALA A 218 -21.32 -2.96 31.63
CA ALA A 218 -21.64 -4.18 30.87
C ALA A 218 -22.19 -3.90 29.46
N VAL A 219 -21.70 -2.87 28.76
CA VAL A 219 -22.20 -2.51 27.41
C VAL A 219 -22.05 -3.67 26.42
N GLN A 220 -20.99 -4.47 26.51
CA GLN A 220 -20.82 -5.64 25.66
C GLN A 220 -21.90 -6.70 25.92
N GLU A 221 -22.17 -7.00 27.20
CA GLU A 221 -23.23 -7.93 27.61
C GLU A 221 -24.62 -7.42 27.17
N TYR A 222 -24.84 -6.11 27.27
CA TYR A 222 -26.06 -5.48 26.78
C TYR A 222 -26.24 -5.67 25.26
N VAL A 223 -25.21 -5.43 24.45
CA VAL A 223 -25.27 -5.66 23.01
C VAL A 223 -25.63 -7.11 22.72
N GLU A 224 -24.98 -8.07 23.38
CA GLU A 224 -25.24 -9.50 23.18
C GLU A 224 -26.65 -9.90 23.60
N SER A 225 -27.10 -9.46 24.78
CA SER A 225 -28.35 -9.93 25.39
C SER A 225 -29.60 -9.20 24.91
N GLN A 226 -29.47 -7.97 24.45
CA GLN A 226 -30.60 -7.13 24.08
C GLN A 226 -30.54 -6.74 22.57
N VAL A 227 -29.45 -6.11 22.13
CA VAL A 227 -29.39 -5.57 20.77
C VAL A 227 -29.45 -6.68 19.72
N LEU A 228 -28.62 -7.72 19.84
CA LEU A 228 -28.59 -8.81 18.87
C LEU A 228 -29.86 -9.66 18.86
N ARG A 229 -30.57 -9.78 19.99
CA ARG A 229 -31.81 -10.56 20.09
C ARG A 229 -33.01 -9.89 19.44
N ARG A 230 -33.00 -8.60 19.24
CA ARG A 230 -34.08 -7.85 18.59
C ARG A 230 -34.07 -7.96 17.08
N LEU A 231 -32.94 -8.33 16.49
CA LEU A 231 -32.82 -8.39 15.04
C LEU A 231 -33.75 -9.47 14.45
N THR A 232 -34.33 -9.14 13.31
CA THR A 232 -35.02 -10.11 12.46
C THR A 232 -34.02 -11.15 11.93
N GLN A 233 -34.53 -12.19 11.29
CA GLN A 233 -33.65 -13.19 10.67
C GLN A 233 -32.82 -12.56 9.55
N GLU A 234 -33.41 -11.66 8.76
CA GLU A 234 -32.73 -10.88 7.70
C GLU A 234 -31.66 -9.97 8.28
N GLY A 235 -31.99 -9.20 9.33
CA GLY A 235 -31.03 -8.33 10.01
C GLY A 235 -29.85 -9.11 10.61
N ALA A 236 -30.11 -10.26 11.22
CA ALA A 236 -29.06 -11.12 11.76
C ALA A 236 -28.17 -11.69 10.66
N SER A 237 -28.72 -12.13 9.51
CA SER A 237 -27.96 -12.66 8.38
C SER A 237 -27.07 -11.59 7.75
N SER A 238 -27.60 -10.37 7.52
CA SER A 238 -26.81 -9.24 7.02
C SER A 238 -25.69 -8.85 8.00
N LEU A 239 -25.96 -8.86 9.31
CA LEU A 239 -24.93 -8.58 10.33
C LEU A 239 -23.84 -9.66 10.36
N ASP A 240 -24.20 -10.92 10.16
CA ASP A 240 -23.25 -12.04 10.08
C ASP A 240 -22.27 -11.83 8.92
N GLU A 241 -22.80 -11.57 7.73
CA GLU A 241 -21.99 -11.28 6.54
C GLU A 241 -21.04 -10.10 6.76
N LEU A 242 -21.57 -8.95 7.18
CA LEU A 242 -20.80 -7.76 7.43
C LEU A 242 -19.76 -7.93 8.56
N SER A 243 -20.10 -8.73 9.58
CA SER A 243 -19.19 -9.01 10.69
C SER A 243 -18.02 -9.90 10.28
N LEU A 244 -18.24 -10.86 9.39
CA LEU A 244 -17.24 -11.83 8.94
C LEU A 244 -16.40 -11.31 7.75
N SER A 245 -16.87 -10.29 7.05
CA SER A 245 -16.13 -9.70 5.93
C SER A 245 -14.86 -8.98 6.40
N PRO A 246 -13.70 -9.17 5.70
CA PRO A 246 -12.44 -8.53 6.05
C PRO A 246 -12.43 -7.04 5.68
N LEU A 247 -13.29 -6.61 4.77
CA LEU A 247 -13.42 -5.25 4.26
C LEU A 247 -14.85 -4.74 4.42
N PRO A 248 -15.06 -3.41 4.52
CA PRO A 248 -16.37 -2.80 4.34
C PRO A 248 -16.95 -3.13 2.96
N LEU A 249 -18.25 -3.32 2.85
CA LEU A 249 -18.96 -3.70 1.63
C LEU A 249 -19.82 -2.56 1.10
N GLU A 250 -20.07 -2.55 -0.22
CA GLU A 250 -21.24 -1.88 -0.78
C GLU A 250 -22.48 -2.76 -0.52
N VAL A 251 -23.65 -2.18 -0.37
CA VAL A 251 -24.88 -2.96 -0.15
C VAL A 251 -25.14 -3.91 -1.32
N GLU A 252 -24.78 -3.49 -2.54
CA GLU A 252 -24.88 -4.29 -3.76
C GLU A 252 -23.87 -5.46 -3.82
N GLU A 253 -22.83 -5.40 -2.99
CA GLU A 253 -21.85 -6.50 -2.84
C GLU A 253 -22.33 -7.57 -1.85
N MET A 254 -23.35 -7.30 -1.02
CA MET A 254 -23.82 -8.25 -0.01
C MET A 254 -24.57 -9.43 -0.63
N LEU A 255 -24.44 -10.57 0.00
CA LEU A 255 -25.24 -11.75 -0.28
C LEU A 255 -26.65 -11.62 0.33
N GLU A 256 -26.72 -11.02 1.51
CA GLU A 256 -27.94 -10.86 2.31
C GLU A 256 -28.18 -9.36 2.59
N PRO A 257 -28.58 -8.56 1.57
CA PRO A 257 -28.69 -7.09 1.72
C PRO A 257 -29.99 -6.66 2.41
N GLU A 258 -31.00 -7.55 2.54
CA GLU A 258 -32.36 -7.21 2.97
C GLU A 258 -32.42 -6.67 4.40
N GLY A 259 -31.50 -7.10 5.27
CA GLY A 259 -31.42 -6.62 6.65
C GLY A 259 -30.65 -5.33 6.85
N ALA A 260 -30.02 -4.77 5.81
CA ALA A 260 -29.15 -3.59 5.94
C ALA A 260 -29.93 -2.35 6.43
N GLU A 261 -31.18 -2.14 5.99
CA GLU A 261 -32.02 -1.04 6.44
C GLU A 261 -32.37 -1.15 7.95
N GLU A 262 -32.70 -2.35 8.42
CA GLU A 262 -32.95 -2.60 9.85
C GLU A 262 -31.69 -2.31 10.70
N LEU A 263 -30.52 -2.73 10.22
CA LEU A 263 -29.25 -2.50 10.92
C LEU A 263 -28.90 -1.01 10.98
N ASP A 264 -29.19 -0.26 9.93
CA ASP A 264 -28.95 1.19 9.88
C ASP A 264 -29.90 1.93 10.80
N ASP A 265 -31.20 1.63 10.76
CA ASP A 265 -32.24 2.18 11.64
C ASP A 265 -31.93 1.90 13.11
N SER A 266 -31.31 0.75 13.40
CA SER A 266 -30.89 0.35 14.75
C SER A 266 -29.56 0.96 15.17
N ALA A 267 -28.95 1.85 14.39
CA ALA A 267 -27.64 2.48 14.60
C ALA A 267 -26.49 1.45 14.79
N ILE A 268 -26.63 0.27 14.18
CA ILE A 268 -25.62 -0.79 14.20
C ILE A 268 -24.53 -0.54 13.15
N LEU A 269 -24.90 0.08 12.03
CA LEU A 269 -24.01 0.34 10.91
C LEU A 269 -23.30 1.69 11.02
N ARG A 270 -22.15 1.77 10.37
CA ARG A 270 -21.47 3.01 10.04
C ARG A 270 -21.16 3.04 8.54
N TRP A 271 -21.25 4.22 7.96
CA TRP A 271 -21.02 4.45 6.55
C TRP A 271 -19.72 5.22 6.32
N ALA A 272 -18.92 4.75 5.36
CA ALA A 272 -17.75 5.45 4.84
C ALA A 272 -17.94 5.67 3.34
N GLY A 273 -18.58 6.78 2.95
CA GLY A 273 -19.05 7.00 1.60
C GLY A 273 -20.20 6.05 1.26
N HIS A 274 -20.03 5.17 0.29
CA HIS A 274 -20.98 4.12 -0.11
C HIS A 274 -20.70 2.75 0.53
N LEU A 275 -19.60 2.64 1.26
CA LEU A 275 -19.22 1.42 1.97
C LEU A 275 -19.86 1.37 3.36
N VAL A 276 -20.31 0.20 3.76
CA VAL A 276 -20.98 -0.07 5.03
C VAL A 276 -20.23 -1.14 5.83
N GLU A 277 -20.19 -0.95 7.13
CA GLU A 277 -19.69 -1.95 8.09
C GLU A 277 -20.37 -1.78 9.45
N PRO A 278 -20.45 -2.83 10.29
CA PRO A 278 -20.98 -2.70 11.63
C PRO A 278 -20.05 -1.89 12.52
N HIS A 279 -20.61 -1.19 13.51
CA HIS A 279 -19.80 -0.64 14.59
C HIS A 279 -18.97 -1.75 15.25
N HIS A 280 -17.69 -1.46 15.50
CA HIS A 280 -16.72 -2.48 15.98
C HIS A 280 -17.15 -3.21 17.25
N LEU A 281 -17.86 -2.54 18.16
CA LEU A 281 -18.39 -3.19 19.34
C LEU A 281 -19.37 -4.32 18.94
N VAL A 282 -20.32 -4.00 18.08
CA VAL A 282 -21.34 -4.95 17.61
C VAL A 282 -20.70 -6.08 16.80
N ARG A 283 -19.78 -5.73 15.89
CA ARG A 283 -19.00 -6.70 15.09
C ARG A 283 -18.25 -7.69 15.97
N ASN A 284 -17.55 -7.22 17.01
CA ASN A 284 -16.78 -8.08 17.89
C ASN A 284 -17.67 -8.99 18.73
N VAL A 285 -18.78 -8.44 19.27
CA VAL A 285 -19.76 -9.24 20.02
C VAL A 285 -20.38 -10.29 19.10
N ARG A 286 -20.76 -9.92 17.87
CA ARG A 286 -21.34 -10.87 16.92
C ARG A 286 -20.37 -11.97 16.55
N ARG A 287 -19.11 -11.64 16.24
CA ARG A 287 -18.06 -12.64 15.96
C ARG A 287 -17.86 -13.61 17.13
N ALA A 288 -17.85 -13.08 18.37
CA ALA A 288 -17.67 -13.90 19.56
C ALA A 288 -18.86 -14.84 19.84
N THR A 289 -20.07 -14.47 19.38
CA THR A 289 -21.29 -15.27 19.56
C THR A 289 -21.54 -16.28 18.44
N LEU A 290 -20.86 -16.13 17.29
CA LEU A 290 -20.93 -17.13 16.22
C LEU A 290 -20.10 -18.35 16.61
N GLU A 291 -20.75 -19.51 16.70
CA GLU A 291 -20.05 -20.77 16.90
C GLU A 291 -19.17 -21.10 15.67
N GLY A 292 -18.01 -21.72 15.88
CA GLY A 292 -17.02 -21.98 14.83
C GLY A 292 -17.61 -22.69 13.59
N GLU A 293 -18.49 -23.70 13.79
CA GLU A 293 -19.16 -24.40 12.69
C GLU A 293 -20.17 -23.49 11.96
N GLY A 294 -20.87 -22.61 12.69
CA GLY A 294 -21.80 -21.64 12.09
C GLY A 294 -21.08 -20.60 11.25
N ALA A 295 -19.98 -20.05 11.76
CA ALA A 295 -19.14 -19.11 11.02
C ALA A 295 -18.56 -19.77 9.76
N ALA A 296 -18.03 -20.99 9.85
CA ALA A 296 -17.47 -21.73 8.72
C ALA A 296 -18.49 -21.93 7.58
N ILE A 297 -19.76 -22.23 7.91
CA ILE A 297 -20.83 -22.37 6.92
C ILE A 297 -21.10 -21.05 6.20
N ILE A 298 -21.10 -19.93 6.92
CA ILE A 298 -21.30 -18.59 6.33
C ILE A 298 -20.12 -18.24 5.44
N HIS A 299 -18.89 -18.46 5.92
CA HIS A 299 -17.68 -18.24 5.11
C HIS A 299 -17.69 -19.06 3.81
N ALA A 300 -18.15 -20.33 3.84
CA ALA A 300 -18.24 -21.15 2.63
C ALA A 300 -19.23 -20.55 1.60
N LYS A 301 -20.39 -20.06 2.05
CA LYS A 301 -21.36 -19.39 1.16
C LYS A 301 -20.81 -18.09 0.56
N LEU A 302 -20.14 -17.29 1.38
CA LEU A 302 -19.53 -16.04 0.94
C LEU A 302 -18.39 -16.31 -0.06
N ALA A 303 -17.58 -17.35 0.17
CA ALA A 303 -16.54 -17.77 -0.78
C ALA A 303 -17.14 -18.13 -2.15
N GLU A 304 -18.24 -18.89 -2.18
CA GLU A 304 -18.94 -19.26 -3.42
C GLU A 304 -19.50 -18.02 -4.14
N MET A 305 -20.09 -17.09 -3.42
CA MET A 305 -20.58 -15.82 -3.98
C MET A 305 -19.46 -14.99 -4.57
N TRP A 306 -18.35 -14.83 -3.85
CA TRP A 306 -17.20 -14.04 -4.34
C TRP A 306 -16.46 -14.70 -5.50
N ALA A 307 -16.44 -16.05 -5.58
CA ALA A 307 -15.89 -16.79 -6.72
C ALA A 307 -16.58 -16.47 -8.07
N GLY A 308 -17.84 -16.02 -8.01
CA GLY A 308 -18.59 -15.58 -9.19
C GLY A 308 -18.22 -14.17 -9.69
N ARG A 309 -17.36 -13.43 -8.98
CA ARG A 309 -16.96 -12.05 -9.29
C ARG A 309 -15.51 -12.01 -9.79
N GLN A 310 -15.11 -10.89 -10.41
CA GLN A 310 -13.79 -10.73 -11.02
C GLN A 310 -13.01 -9.56 -10.40
N GLY A 311 -11.69 -9.65 -10.49
CA GLY A 311 -10.75 -8.62 -10.08
C GLY A 311 -10.12 -8.82 -8.70
N PRO A 312 -9.03 -8.10 -8.40
CA PRO A 312 -8.22 -8.32 -7.19
C PRO A 312 -9.01 -8.26 -5.88
N ARG A 313 -9.98 -7.32 -5.76
CA ARG A 313 -10.84 -7.21 -4.58
C ARG A 313 -11.70 -8.47 -4.39
N ALA A 314 -12.35 -8.95 -5.46
CA ALA A 314 -13.19 -10.15 -5.39
C ALA A 314 -12.36 -11.39 -5.05
N ARG A 315 -11.19 -11.53 -5.66
CA ARG A 315 -10.26 -12.63 -5.38
C ARG A 315 -9.74 -12.62 -3.94
N ARG A 316 -9.47 -11.44 -3.39
CA ARG A 316 -9.10 -11.27 -1.99
C ARG A 316 -10.21 -11.70 -1.03
N MET A 317 -11.45 -11.28 -1.30
CA MET A 317 -12.61 -11.66 -0.49
C MET A 317 -12.84 -13.18 -0.56
N GLU A 318 -12.79 -13.76 -1.75
CA GLU A 318 -12.89 -15.20 -1.95
C GLU A 318 -11.82 -15.97 -1.17
N ALA A 319 -10.56 -15.55 -1.26
CA ALA A 319 -9.44 -16.20 -0.58
C ALA A 319 -9.61 -16.17 0.95
N HIS A 320 -9.96 -14.99 1.51
CA HIS A 320 -10.24 -14.86 2.93
C HIS A 320 -11.35 -15.84 3.36
N HIS A 321 -12.49 -15.84 2.68
CA HIS A 321 -13.61 -16.67 3.07
C HIS A 321 -13.35 -18.17 2.84
N ARG A 322 -12.59 -18.56 1.83
CA ARG A 322 -12.18 -19.98 1.66
C ARG A 322 -11.30 -20.46 2.82
N LEU A 323 -10.30 -19.66 3.21
CA LEU A 323 -9.41 -20.01 4.31
C LEU A 323 -10.15 -20.08 5.65
N GLU A 324 -11.01 -19.10 5.95
CA GLU A 324 -11.81 -19.05 7.18
C GLU A 324 -12.92 -20.12 7.24
N SER A 325 -13.36 -20.67 6.10
CA SER A 325 -14.33 -21.76 6.07
C SER A 325 -13.78 -23.08 6.62
N GLY A 326 -12.44 -23.17 6.84
CA GLY A 326 -11.77 -24.39 7.23
C GLY A 326 -11.76 -25.48 6.15
N SER A 327 -12.13 -25.14 4.91
CA SER A 327 -12.02 -26.04 3.76
C SER A 327 -10.57 -26.21 3.36
N GLU A 328 -10.18 -27.41 2.91
CA GLU A 328 -8.85 -27.61 2.33
C GLU A 328 -8.74 -26.81 1.02
N VAL A 329 -7.76 -25.93 0.94
CA VAL A 329 -7.50 -25.10 -0.24
C VAL A 329 -6.20 -25.56 -0.89
N GLU A 330 -6.29 -25.91 -2.17
CA GLU A 330 -5.13 -26.38 -2.94
C GLU A 330 -4.04 -25.29 -3.06
N PRO A 331 -2.75 -25.61 -2.81
CA PRO A 331 -1.67 -24.65 -2.89
C PRO A 331 -1.56 -23.91 -4.21
N ASP A 332 -1.82 -24.57 -5.33
CA ASP A 332 -1.76 -23.95 -6.66
C ASP A 332 -2.89 -22.92 -6.85
N TRP A 333 -4.08 -23.19 -6.29
CA TRP A 333 -5.14 -22.18 -6.28
C TRP A 333 -4.76 -20.94 -5.45
N ILE A 334 -4.08 -21.14 -4.30
CA ILE A 334 -3.55 -20.01 -3.48
C ILE A 334 -2.54 -19.19 -4.28
N LYS A 335 -1.61 -19.82 -4.99
CA LYS A 335 -0.62 -19.13 -5.82
C LYS A 335 -1.28 -18.27 -6.91
N ASP A 336 -2.30 -18.82 -7.58
CA ASP A 336 -3.08 -18.10 -8.60
C ASP A 336 -3.85 -16.93 -7.99
N ALA A 337 -4.49 -17.14 -6.83
CA ALA A 337 -5.21 -16.10 -6.12
C ALA A 337 -4.28 -14.97 -5.66
N VAL A 338 -3.13 -15.30 -5.08
CA VAL A 338 -2.10 -14.35 -4.67
C VAL A 338 -1.57 -13.57 -5.85
N ALA A 339 -1.32 -14.21 -7.00
CA ALA A 339 -0.87 -13.53 -8.22
C ALA A 339 -1.88 -12.48 -8.70
N GLU A 340 -3.18 -12.79 -8.68
CA GLU A 340 -4.23 -11.84 -9.06
C GLU A 340 -4.37 -10.69 -8.04
N ILE A 341 -4.27 -10.98 -6.73
CA ILE A 341 -4.34 -9.97 -5.68
C ILE A 341 -3.13 -9.02 -5.77
N LEU A 342 -1.94 -9.54 -6.10
CA LEU A 342 -0.71 -8.74 -6.28
C LEU A 342 -0.84 -7.67 -7.37
N GLU A 343 -1.70 -7.86 -8.37
CA GLU A 343 -1.97 -6.84 -9.39
C GLU A 343 -2.57 -5.55 -8.79
N GLY A 344 -3.28 -5.66 -7.68
CA GLY A 344 -3.95 -4.55 -7.03
C GLY A 344 -3.34 -4.14 -5.69
N ASP A 345 -2.91 -5.11 -4.86
CA ASP A 345 -2.48 -4.87 -3.48
C ASP A 345 -1.52 -5.92 -2.96
N SER A 346 -0.23 -5.58 -2.92
CA SER A 346 0.82 -6.49 -2.42
C SER A 346 0.73 -6.74 -0.90
N SER A 347 0.14 -5.83 -0.16
CA SER A 347 -0.08 -5.98 1.29
C SER A 347 -1.16 -7.01 1.56
N ALA A 348 -2.28 -6.91 0.85
CA ALA A 348 -3.36 -7.90 0.91
C ALA A 348 -2.89 -9.30 0.50
N ALA A 349 -2.10 -9.39 -0.58
CA ALA A 349 -1.51 -10.65 -1.03
C ALA A 349 -0.63 -11.30 0.04
N ALA A 350 0.19 -10.52 0.73
CA ALA A 350 1.04 -10.99 1.81
C ALA A 350 0.21 -11.54 3.00
N VAL A 351 -0.84 -10.83 3.42
CA VAL A 351 -1.72 -11.26 4.53
C VAL A 351 -2.49 -12.53 4.18
N VAL A 352 -3.01 -12.64 2.96
CA VAL A 352 -3.69 -13.86 2.48
C VAL A 352 -2.73 -15.05 2.46
N LEU A 353 -1.49 -14.82 2.02
CA LEU A 353 -0.48 -15.89 1.96
C LEU A 353 -0.03 -16.35 3.35
N ASP A 354 0.12 -15.44 4.32
CA ASP A 354 0.39 -15.80 5.71
C ASP A 354 -0.70 -16.70 6.27
N HIS A 355 -1.95 -16.34 6.10
CA HIS A 355 -3.09 -17.14 6.53
C HIS A 355 -3.13 -18.52 5.84
N ALA A 356 -2.80 -18.57 4.54
CA ALA A 356 -2.72 -19.83 3.81
C ALA A 356 -1.60 -20.75 4.34
N ILE A 357 -0.43 -20.19 4.68
CA ILE A 357 0.70 -20.92 5.27
C ILE A 357 0.37 -21.45 6.66
N GLU A 358 -0.32 -20.66 7.49
CA GLU A 358 -0.79 -21.10 8.80
C GLU A 358 -1.75 -22.29 8.69
N SER A 359 -2.60 -22.29 7.68
CA SER A 359 -3.62 -23.34 7.46
C SER A 359 -3.02 -24.58 6.79
N ASN A 360 -2.09 -24.41 5.85
CA ASN A 360 -1.45 -25.47 5.07
C ASN A 360 0.00 -25.10 4.74
N PRO A 361 0.98 -25.41 5.63
CA PRO A 361 2.40 -25.11 5.42
C PRO A 361 2.98 -25.96 4.29
N GLU A 362 3.15 -25.40 3.10
CA GLU A 362 3.70 -26.04 1.92
C GLU A 362 4.91 -25.24 1.41
N GLU A 363 5.98 -25.95 0.98
CA GLU A 363 7.27 -25.34 0.63
C GLU A 363 7.15 -24.26 -0.46
N GLY A 364 6.29 -24.48 -1.46
CA GLY A 364 6.08 -23.52 -2.54
C GLY A 364 5.37 -22.23 -2.08
N LEU A 365 4.59 -22.27 -0.99
CA LEU A 365 4.00 -21.07 -0.39
C LEU A 365 5.04 -20.29 0.41
N PHE A 366 5.95 -20.95 1.13
CA PHE A 366 7.06 -20.29 1.81
C PHE A 366 8.01 -19.59 0.82
N GLU A 367 8.31 -20.22 -0.33
CA GLU A 367 9.10 -19.59 -1.39
C GLU A 367 8.43 -18.31 -1.89
N LEU A 368 7.14 -18.38 -2.23
CA LEU A 368 6.36 -17.23 -2.69
C LEU A 368 6.27 -16.13 -1.61
N ALA A 369 6.10 -16.51 -0.34
CA ALA A 369 6.04 -15.57 0.77
C ALA A 369 7.38 -14.85 0.99
N ALA A 370 8.50 -15.58 0.89
CA ALA A 370 9.82 -14.97 0.96
C ALA A 370 10.06 -14.00 -0.20
N ASP A 371 9.62 -14.34 -1.41
CA ASP A 371 9.74 -13.48 -2.58
C ASP A 371 8.94 -12.19 -2.40
N ILE A 372 7.67 -12.27 -1.99
CA ILE A 372 6.83 -11.10 -1.73
C ILE A 372 7.42 -10.24 -0.61
N ALA A 373 7.89 -10.84 0.48
CA ALA A 373 8.53 -10.13 1.57
C ALA A 373 9.78 -9.36 1.12
N LEU A 374 10.64 -9.98 0.28
CA LEU A 374 11.82 -9.32 -0.29
C LEU A 374 11.43 -8.15 -1.21
N GLU A 375 10.39 -8.30 -2.02
CA GLU A 375 9.88 -7.23 -2.88
C GLU A 375 9.36 -6.03 -2.07
N ARG A 376 8.79 -6.30 -0.91
CA ARG A 376 8.30 -5.30 0.04
C ARG A 376 9.41 -4.73 0.94
N GLY A 377 10.64 -5.25 0.85
CA GLY A 377 11.77 -4.84 1.70
C GLY A 377 11.71 -5.38 3.13
N GLU A 378 10.87 -6.38 3.40
CA GLU A 378 10.65 -7.01 4.70
C GLU A 378 11.67 -8.15 4.93
N THR A 379 12.95 -7.80 5.05
CA THR A 379 14.06 -8.77 5.06
C THR A 379 14.01 -9.76 6.24
N GLU A 380 13.59 -9.32 7.43
CA GLU A 380 13.44 -10.19 8.59
C GLU A 380 12.33 -11.22 8.39
N VAL A 381 11.20 -10.81 7.81
CA VAL A 381 10.08 -11.70 7.47
C VAL A 381 10.50 -12.71 6.41
N ALA A 382 11.19 -12.24 5.36
CA ALA A 382 11.73 -13.11 4.31
C ALA A 382 12.69 -14.17 4.88
N SER A 383 13.57 -13.79 5.82
CA SER A 383 14.47 -14.72 6.50
C SER A 383 13.71 -15.84 7.20
N GLY A 384 12.61 -15.52 7.90
CA GLY A 384 11.77 -16.51 8.58
C GLY A 384 11.18 -17.54 7.61
N TYR A 385 10.70 -17.12 6.44
CA TYR A 385 10.21 -18.06 5.43
C TYR A 385 11.31 -18.90 4.80
N ILE A 386 12.48 -18.31 4.54
CA ILE A 386 13.65 -19.03 3.99
C ILE A 386 14.12 -20.14 4.93
N GLU A 387 14.08 -19.93 6.24
CA GLU A 387 14.42 -20.95 7.23
C GLU A 387 13.51 -22.19 7.12
N SER A 388 12.26 -22.01 6.70
CA SER A 388 11.28 -23.08 6.50
C SER A 388 11.45 -23.86 5.19
N LEU A 389 12.31 -23.39 4.27
CA LEU A 389 12.60 -24.08 3.01
C LEU A 389 13.61 -25.21 3.20
N SER A 390 13.43 -26.31 2.45
CA SER A 390 14.40 -27.42 2.38
C SER A 390 15.69 -26.98 1.71
N ASP A 391 16.82 -27.55 2.14
CA ASP A 391 18.11 -27.24 1.54
C ASP A 391 18.17 -27.65 0.06
N GLY A 392 18.39 -26.68 -0.80
CA GLY A 392 18.37 -26.90 -2.24
C GLY A 392 18.61 -25.63 -3.07
N PRO A 393 18.64 -25.77 -4.41
CA PRO A 393 18.89 -24.61 -5.28
C PRO A 393 17.82 -23.50 -5.15
N ARG A 394 16.58 -23.83 -4.80
CA ARG A 394 15.52 -22.84 -4.56
C ARG A 394 15.83 -22.00 -3.33
N LYS A 395 16.13 -22.65 -2.20
CA LYS A 395 16.53 -21.96 -0.97
C LYS A 395 17.73 -21.05 -1.19
N ASP A 396 18.78 -21.57 -1.88
CA ASP A 396 19.96 -20.77 -2.19
C ASP A 396 19.62 -19.56 -3.08
N MET A 397 18.72 -19.72 -4.04
CA MET A 397 18.30 -18.63 -4.92
C MET A 397 17.59 -17.51 -4.14
N VAL A 398 16.63 -17.86 -3.27
CA VAL A 398 15.93 -16.87 -2.43
C VAL A 398 16.88 -16.27 -1.39
N SER A 399 17.76 -17.09 -0.78
CA SER A 399 18.79 -16.62 0.15
C SER A 399 19.78 -15.65 -0.51
N SER A 400 20.09 -15.83 -1.80
CA SER A 400 20.95 -14.89 -2.53
C SER A 400 20.26 -13.52 -2.68
N ARG A 401 18.93 -13.51 -2.88
CA ARG A 401 18.13 -12.28 -2.97
C ARG A 401 18.05 -11.57 -1.62
N LEU A 402 17.89 -12.33 -0.52
CA LEU A 402 17.94 -11.77 0.84
C LEU A 402 19.32 -11.16 1.12
N ALA A 403 20.40 -11.90 0.86
CA ALA A 403 21.76 -11.39 1.06
C ALA A 403 22.04 -10.11 0.26
N ARG A 404 21.47 -9.99 -0.96
CA ARG A 404 21.54 -8.73 -1.73
C ARG A 404 20.78 -7.60 -1.06
N ALA A 405 19.58 -7.85 -0.57
CA ALA A 405 18.78 -6.85 0.12
C ALA A 405 19.45 -6.34 1.39
N GLU A 406 20.18 -7.21 2.09
CA GLU A 406 21.00 -6.91 3.29
C GLU A 406 22.36 -6.27 2.97
N GLY A 407 22.78 -6.30 1.70
CA GLY A 407 24.06 -5.74 1.27
C GLY A 407 25.25 -6.69 1.37
N GLU A 408 25.01 -7.98 1.53
CA GLU A 408 26.02 -9.05 1.58
C GLU A 408 26.31 -9.61 0.17
N TRP A 409 26.91 -8.78 -0.68
CA TRP A 409 27.04 -9.06 -2.12
C TRP A 409 27.83 -10.31 -2.47
N GLU A 410 28.98 -10.53 -1.81
CA GLU A 410 29.84 -11.67 -2.07
C GLU A 410 29.10 -12.98 -1.76
N LYS A 411 28.45 -13.04 -0.61
CA LYS A 411 27.60 -14.16 -0.21
C LYS A 411 26.43 -14.37 -1.18
N ALA A 412 25.80 -13.28 -1.64
CA ALA A 412 24.72 -13.35 -2.60
C ALA A 412 25.16 -13.96 -3.93
N ASP A 413 26.32 -13.54 -4.46
CA ASP A 413 26.84 -14.04 -5.71
C ASP A 413 27.30 -15.51 -5.59
N GLU A 414 27.87 -15.92 -4.45
CA GLU A 414 28.21 -17.31 -4.16
C GLU A 414 26.96 -18.21 -4.10
N LEU A 415 25.91 -17.78 -3.40
CA LEU A 415 24.65 -18.51 -3.30
C LEU A 415 23.97 -18.64 -4.66
N GLU A 416 23.91 -17.56 -5.45
CA GLU A 416 23.32 -17.57 -6.79
C GLU A 416 24.10 -18.53 -7.72
N ALA A 417 25.42 -18.45 -7.75
CA ALA A 417 26.26 -19.35 -8.54
C ALA A 417 26.09 -20.82 -8.12
N SER A 418 26.03 -21.07 -6.81
CA SER A 418 25.76 -22.42 -6.25
C SER A 418 24.39 -22.93 -6.71
N ALA A 419 23.35 -22.11 -6.60
CA ALA A 419 22.00 -22.46 -7.03
C ALA A 419 21.94 -22.76 -8.52
N ILE A 420 22.43 -21.85 -9.36
CA ILE A 420 22.43 -21.98 -10.83
C ILE A 420 23.13 -23.26 -11.28
N SER A 421 24.25 -23.60 -10.64
CA SER A 421 25.02 -24.82 -10.99
C SER A 421 24.26 -26.14 -10.77
N ARG A 422 23.28 -26.13 -9.86
CA ARG A 422 22.46 -27.30 -9.47
C ARG A 422 21.07 -27.32 -10.11
N LEU A 423 20.67 -26.27 -10.83
CA LEU A 423 19.43 -26.24 -11.58
C LEU A 423 19.48 -27.17 -12.79
N ASN A 424 18.32 -27.66 -13.22
CA ASN A 424 18.16 -28.33 -14.50
C ASN A 424 18.48 -27.37 -15.68
N PRO A 425 18.78 -27.86 -16.89
CA PRO A 425 19.23 -27.01 -17.98
C PRO A 425 18.27 -25.87 -18.34
N GLY A 426 16.94 -26.10 -18.25
CA GLY A 426 15.93 -25.10 -18.55
C GLY A 426 15.90 -23.97 -17.53
N ASP A 427 15.79 -24.31 -16.27
CA ASP A 427 15.78 -23.34 -15.18
C ASP A 427 17.13 -22.62 -15.05
N ARG A 428 18.23 -23.32 -15.34
CA ARG A 428 19.58 -22.72 -15.39
C ARG A 428 19.66 -21.61 -16.43
N ALA A 429 19.27 -21.86 -17.67
CA ALA A 429 19.33 -20.86 -18.72
C ALA A 429 18.47 -19.63 -18.39
N ARG A 430 17.28 -19.83 -17.83
CA ARG A 430 16.41 -18.73 -17.36
C ARG A 430 17.08 -17.92 -16.24
N ALA A 431 17.69 -18.60 -15.26
CA ALA A 431 18.38 -17.94 -14.16
C ALA A 431 19.62 -17.16 -14.63
N GLU A 432 20.43 -17.73 -15.55
CA GLU A 432 21.58 -17.06 -16.15
C GLU A 432 21.17 -15.81 -16.93
N ILE A 433 20.13 -15.88 -17.77
CA ILE A 433 19.59 -14.71 -18.49
C ILE A 433 19.09 -13.63 -17.51
N SER A 434 18.32 -14.03 -16.51
CA SER A 434 17.79 -13.12 -15.50
C SER A 434 18.91 -12.42 -14.71
N SER A 435 19.96 -13.17 -14.36
CA SER A 435 21.16 -12.64 -13.71
C SER A 435 21.88 -11.61 -14.58
N LEU A 436 22.05 -11.90 -15.88
CA LEU A 436 22.66 -10.96 -16.83
C LEU A 436 21.86 -9.68 -17.02
N VAL A 437 20.55 -9.78 -17.20
CA VAL A 437 19.67 -8.60 -17.31
C VAL A 437 19.76 -7.76 -16.04
N ARG A 438 19.76 -8.38 -14.86
CA ARG A 438 19.94 -7.67 -13.60
C ARG A 438 21.31 -6.97 -13.51
N LYS A 439 22.40 -7.64 -13.88
CA LYS A 439 23.75 -7.05 -13.93
C LYS A 439 23.82 -5.84 -14.88
N TYR A 440 23.14 -5.93 -16.03
CA TYR A 440 23.05 -4.84 -16.98
C TYR A 440 22.26 -3.64 -16.42
N ASP A 441 21.13 -3.90 -15.77
CA ASP A 441 20.24 -2.88 -15.20
C ASP A 441 20.78 -2.28 -13.86
N ASP A 442 21.80 -2.90 -13.23
CA ASP A 442 22.36 -2.45 -11.94
C ASP A 442 23.26 -1.24 -12.09
N ARG A 443 22.67 -0.16 -12.61
CA ARG A 443 23.31 1.16 -12.81
C ARG A 443 22.28 2.27 -12.64
N ILE A 444 22.75 3.46 -12.32
CA ILE A 444 21.92 4.67 -12.47
C ILE A 444 21.74 4.93 -13.96
N PRO A 445 20.49 5.21 -14.43
CA PRO A 445 20.26 5.55 -15.83
C PRO A 445 21.22 6.62 -16.35
N GLY A 446 21.77 6.42 -17.55
CA GLY A 446 22.73 7.34 -18.18
C GLY A 446 24.17 7.22 -17.65
N THR A 447 24.47 6.22 -16.81
CA THR A 447 25.83 5.94 -16.32
C THR A 447 26.36 4.60 -16.84
N GLU A 448 27.68 4.46 -16.84
CA GLU A 448 28.31 3.18 -17.18
C GLU A 448 28.00 2.13 -16.11
N SER A 449 27.84 0.86 -16.54
CA SER A 449 27.75 -0.27 -15.63
C SER A 449 29.09 -0.49 -14.94
N LYS A 450 29.06 -0.98 -13.70
CA LYS A 450 30.26 -1.40 -12.98
C LYS A 450 30.96 -2.58 -13.66
N ILE A 451 30.19 -3.43 -14.37
CA ILE A 451 30.71 -4.51 -15.20
C ILE A 451 30.81 -3.99 -16.63
N PRO A 452 31.98 -4.09 -17.31
CA PRO A 452 32.10 -3.69 -18.70
C PRO A 452 31.07 -4.37 -19.61
N PHE A 453 30.47 -3.61 -20.52
CA PHE A 453 29.44 -4.15 -21.41
C PHE A 453 29.94 -5.29 -22.31
N GLU A 454 31.21 -5.26 -22.70
CA GLU A 454 31.85 -6.34 -23.45
C GLU A 454 31.91 -7.66 -22.64
N THR A 455 32.05 -7.57 -21.32
CA THR A 455 32.02 -8.74 -20.42
C THR A 455 30.61 -9.32 -20.39
N LEU A 456 29.56 -8.48 -20.22
CA LEU A 456 28.18 -8.92 -20.24
C LEU A 456 27.78 -9.54 -21.60
N LEU A 457 28.29 -8.99 -22.70
CA LEU A 457 28.06 -9.54 -24.02
C LEU A 457 28.68 -10.93 -24.17
N SER A 458 29.93 -11.11 -23.70
CA SER A 458 30.62 -12.42 -23.69
C SER A 458 29.89 -13.44 -22.82
N GLU A 459 29.38 -13.03 -21.65
CA GLU A 459 28.57 -13.91 -20.79
C GLU A 459 27.26 -14.32 -21.51
N ALA A 460 26.57 -13.38 -22.20
CA ALA A 460 25.36 -13.66 -22.94
C ALA A 460 25.60 -14.67 -24.09
N ASP A 461 26.76 -14.59 -24.74
CA ASP A 461 27.14 -15.52 -25.81
C ASP A 461 27.48 -16.93 -25.29
N SER A 462 27.81 -17.07 -24.01
CA SER A 462 28.14 -18.35 -23.38
C SER A 462 26.91 -19.15 -22.92
N ILE A 463 25.72 -18.52 -22.84
CA ILE A 463 24.51 -19.19 -22.36
C ILE A 463 24.00 -20.18 -23.42
N SER A 464 23.92 -21.46 -23.02
CA SER A 464 23.37 -22.52 -23.87
C SER A 464 21.85 -22.61 -23.74
N ILE A 465 21.15 -22.37 -24.82
CA ILE A 465 19.68 -22.53 -24.92
C ILE A 465 19.27 -23.74 -25.77
N SER A 466 20.24 -24.58 -26.20
CA SER A 466 20.00 -25.74 -27.08
C SER A 466 19.12 -26.81 -26.43
N ASP A 467 19.22 -26.97 -25.12
CA ASP A 467 18.55 -28.03 -24.36
C ASP A 467 17.14 -27.64 -23.89
N LEU A 468 16.72 -26.41 -24.19
CA LEU A 468 15.37 -25.92 -23.90
C LEU A 468 14.32 -26.52 -24.86
N VAL A 469 13.09 -26.71 -24.37
CA VAL A 469 11.94 -26.99 -25.23
C VAL A 469 11.71 -25.84 -26.20
N ALA A 470 11.04 -26.08 -27.32
CA ALA A 470 10.98 -25.12 -28.43
C ALA A 470 10.44 -23.74 -28.01
N GLU A 471 9.36 -23.70 -27.24
CA GLU A 471 8.73 -22.47 -26.75
C GLU A 471 9.65 -21.67 -25.83
N ASP A 472 10.25 -22.32 -24.82
CA ASP A 472 11.21 -21.70 -23.91
C ASP A 472 12.47 -21.21 -24.64
N ARG A 473 12.90 -21.94 -25.66
CA ARG A 473 14.06 -21.56 -26.48
C ARG A 473 13.82 -20.29 -27.26
N GLU A 474 12.61 -20.11 -27.82
CA GLU A 474 12.24 -18.90 -28.54
C GLU A 474 12.23 -17.69 -27.60
N LEU A 475 11.61 -17.82 -26.42
CA LEU A 475 11.59 -16.78 -25.40
C LEU A 475 12.99 -16.41 -24.90
N ALA A 476 13.81 -17.40 -24.58
CA ALA A 476 15.19 -17.20 -24.15
C ALA A 476 16.05 -16.53 -25.23
N SER A 477 15.89 -16.97 -26.48
CA SER A 477 16.58 -16.39 -27.63
C SER A 477 16.18 -14.93 -27.87
N LEU A 478 14.90 -14.60 -27.71
CA LEU A 478 14.40 -13.22 -27.81
C LEU A 478 14.98 -12.35 -26.69
N ALA A 479 14.95 -12.84 -25.44
CA ALA A 479 15.50 -12.12 -24.30
C ALA A 479 17.00 -11.81 -24.45
N LEU A 480 17.78 -12.79 -24.94
CA LEU A 480 19.21 -12.61 -25.24
C LEU A 480 19.43 -11.58 -26.37
N ASP A 481 18.64 -11.61 -27.43
CA ASP A 481 18.75 -10.64 -28.52
C ASP A 481 18.38 -9.22 -28.04
N MET A 482 17.35 -9.07 -27.19
CA MET A 482 16.99 -7.78 -26.59
C MET A 482 18.14 -7.21 -25.75
N LEU A 483 18.81 -8.05 -24.94
CA LEU A 483 19.98 -7.66 -24.17
C LEU A 483 21.16 -7.28 -25.07
N ARG A 484 21.49 -8.10 -26.07
CA ARG A 484 22.54 -7.82 -27.07
C ARG A 484 22.29 -6.50 -27.80
N TYR A 485 21.04 -6.25 -28.19
CA TYR A 485 20.65 -5.00 -28.83
C TYR A 485 20.95 -3.80 -27.95
N SER A 486 20.52 -3.83 -26.68
CA SER A 486 20.75 -2.77 -25.73
C SER A 486 22.26 -2.55 -25.46
N LEU A 487 23.02 -3.62 -25.28
CA LEU A 487 24.49 -3.57 -25.08
C LEU A 487 25.21 -3.02 -26.33
N SER A 488 24.73 -3.36 -27.51
CA SER A 488 25.31 -2.84 -28.76
C SER A 488 25.08 -1.36 -28.95
N LEU A 489 23.91 -0.84 -28.56
CA LEU A 489 23.61 0.59 -28.55
C LEU A 489 24.49 1.35 -27.53
N ASP A 490 24.65 0.80 -26.33
CA ASP A 490 25.46 1.42 -25.27
C ASP A 490 26.97 1.43 -25.63
N THR A 491 27.46 0.44 -26.36
CA THR A 491 28.85 0.37 -26.84
C THR A 491 29.08 1.11 -28.15
N GLY A 492 28.02 1.68 -28.74
CA GLY A 492 28.10 2.37 -30.04
C GLY A 492 28.30 1.43 -31.25
N ASN A 493 28.14 0.13 -31.08
CA ASN A 493 28.25 -0.84 -32.17
C ASN A 493 26.96 -0.91 -33.00
N MET A 494 26.75 0.12 -33.82
CA MET A 494 25.51 0.28 -34.60
C MET A 494 25.30 -0.83 -35.65
N GLU A 495 26.37 -1.46 -36.14
CA GLU A 495 26.26 -2.58 -37.09
C GLU A 495 25.67 -3.83 -36.42
N GLU A 496 26.14 -4.16 -35.21
CA GLU A 496 25.60 -5.24 -34.42
C GLU A 496 24.20 -4.94 -33.92
N ALA A 497 23.94 -3.71 -33.47
CA ALA A 497 22.59 -3.27 -33.10
C ALA A 497 21.59 -3.44 -34.24
N SER A 498 21.95 -3.06 -35.49
CA SER A 498 21.07 -3.27 -36.63
C SER A 498 20.80 -4.74 -36.92
N ARG A 499 21.85 -5.60 -36.90
CA ARG A 499 21.70 -7.05 -37.10
C ARG A 499 20.80 -7.70 -36.02
N THR A 500 21.00 -7.32 -34.78
CA THR A 500 20.24 -7.87 -33.66
C THR A 500 18.79 -7.40 -33.69
N ARG A 501 18.54 -6.12 -34.03
CA ARG A 501 17.19 -5.60 -34.25
C ARG A 501 16.45 -6.40 -35.34
N ASP A 502 17.08 -6.64 -36.48
CA ASP A 502 16.49 -7.40 -37.58
C ASP A 502 16.18 -8.85 -37.15
N SER A 503 17.03 -9.46 -36.30
CA SER A 503 16.76 -10.77 -35.68
C SER A 503 15.55 -10.73 -34.76
N ILE A 504 15.41 -9.69 -33.91
CA ILE A 504 14.26 -9.50 -33.04
C ILE A 504 12.99 -9.34 -33.87
N GLU A 505 12.98 -8.44 -34.85
CA GLU A 505 11.84 -8.20 -35.75
C GLU A 505 11.40 -9.46 -36.48
N ALA A 506 12.36 -10.29 -36.94
CA ALA A 506 12.07 -11.57 -37.56
C ALA A 506 11.37 -12.58 -36.61
N LYS A 507 11.61 -12.49 -35.30
CA LYS A 507 11.00 -13.36 -34.30
C LYS A 507 9.63 -12.90 -33.85
N ILE A 508 9.44 -11.58 -33.67
CA ILE A 508 8.19 -11.02 -33.14
C ILE A 508 7.21 -10.59 -34.26
N GLY A 509 7.70 -10.40 -35.47
CA GLY A 509 6.94 -9.86 -36.61
C GLY A 509 7.02 -8.33 -36.71
N SER A 510 6.94 -7.82 -37.96
CA SER A 510 7.05 -6.37 -38.24
C SER A 510 5.89 -5.53 -37.65
N ASP A 511 4.73 -6.19 -37.42
CA ASP A 511 3.53 -5.54 -36.88
C ASP A 511 3.48 -5.55 -35.35
N ASP A 512 4.50 -6.12 -34.68
CA ASP A 512 4.56 -6.17 -33.22
C ASP A 512 4.73 -4.75 -32.65
N PRO A 513 3.94 -4.36 -31.63
CA PRO A 513 3.99 -3.02 -31.05
C PRO A 513 5.35 -2.63 -30.43
N ARG A 514 6.25 -3.59 -30.19
CA ARG A 514 7.62 -3.32 -29.71
C ARG A 514 8.57 -2.82 -30.79
N VAL A 515 8.31 -3.08 -32.08
CA VAL A 515 9.19 -2.68 -33.19
C VAL A 515 9.40 -1.15 -33.25
N PRO A 516 8.36 -0.30 -33.14
CA PRO A 516 8.54 1.15 -33.05
C PRO A 516 9.47 1.57 -31.92
N SER A 517 9.34 0.97 -30.74
CA SER A 517 10.20 1.25 -29.59
C SER A 517 11.67 0.89 -29.86
N LEU A 518 11.96 -0.25 -30.48
CA LEU A 518 13.32 -0.62 -30.88
C LEU A 518 13.94 0.41 -31.85
N ASN A 519 13.17 0.88 -32.83
CA ASN A 519 13.63 1.91 -33.75
C ASN A 519 13.90 3.25 -33.03
N LEU A 520 13.06 3.63 -32.08
CA LEU A 520 13.27 4.82 -31.25
C LEU A 520 14.53 4.72 -30.40
N MET A 521 14.82 3.56 -29.78
CA MET A 521 16.05 3.33 -29.01
C MET A 521 17.28 3.63 -29.86
N SER A 522 17.36 3.09 -31.09
CA SER A 522 18.46 3.35 -31.99
C SER A 522 18.59 4.84 -32.33
N ARG A 523 17.50 5.51 -32.66
CA ARG A 523 17.49 6.94 -33.02
C ARG A 523 17.87 7.85 -31.85
N LEU A 524 17.39 7.58 -30.66
CA LEU A 524 17.77 8.33 -29.45
C LEU A 524 19.24 8.11 -29.08
N SER A 525 19.77 6.90 -29.29
CA SER A 525 21.20 6.61 -29.09
C SER A 525 22.09 7.40 -30.06
N VAL A 526 21.73 7.43 -31.35
CA VAL A 526 22.45 8.22 -32.38
C VAL A 526 22.22 9.72 -32.17
N GLY A 527 21.05 10.14 -31.68
CA GLY A 527 20.70 11.54 -31.44
C GLY A 527 21.59 12.22 -30.39
N LYS A 528 22.25 11.46 -29.52
CA LYS A 528 23.27 11.97 -28.57
C LYS A 528 24.45 12.60 -29.30
N GLU A 529 24.67 12.34 -30.60
CA GLU A 529 25.76 12.88 -31.41
C GLU A 529 25.42 14.21 -32.10
N GLY A 530 24.14 14.68 -32.09
CA GLY A 530 23.76 15.95 -32.70
C GLY A 530 22.36 16.45 -32.34
N GLU A 531 22.22 17.74 -32.00
CA GLU A 531 20.97 18.37 -31.53
C GLU A 531 19.79 18.24 -32.50
N ALA A 532 20.02 18.35 -33.81
CA ALA A 532 18.92 18.25 -34.81
C ALA A 532 18.31 16.85 -34.86
N PHE A 533 19.16 15.82 -34.81
CA PHE A 533 18.70 14.42 -34.78
C PHE A 533 18.00 14.08 -33.47
N LEU A 534 18.48 14.62 -32.36
CA LEU A 534 17.85 14.43 -31.06
C LEU A 534 16.44 15.02 -31.04
N TYR A 535 16.27 16.24 -31.60
CA TYR A 535 14.96 16.89 -31.65
C TYR A 535 13.93 16.04 -32.42
N GLU A 536 14.30 15.56 -33.63
CA GLU A 536 13.41 14.70 -34.41
C GLU A 536 13.08 13.38 -33.69
N ALA A 537 14.08 12.77 -33.04
CA ALA A 537 13.87 11.54 -32.27
C ALA A 537 12.94 11.75 -31.06
N LEU A 538 13.02 12.91 -30.40
CA LEU A 538 12.15 13.26 -29.28
C LEU A 538 10.70 13.51 -29.72
N GLU A 539 10.46 14.13 -30.90
CA GLU A 539 9.11 14.32 -31.45
C GLU A 539 8.46 12.98 -31.82
N ASP A 540 9.23 12.06 -32.42
CA ASP A 540 8.75 10.73 -32.71
C ASP A 540 8.45 9.94 -31.42
N ALA A 541 9.31 10.06 -30.42
CA ALA A 541 9.10 9.44 -29.12
C ALA A 541 7.84 9.98 -28.43
N ARG A 542 7.59 11.29 -28.53
CA ARG A 542 6.35 11.90 -28.02
C ARG A 542 5.12 11.29 -28.66
N SER A 543 5.11 11.17 -29.99
CA SER A 543 4.02 10.57 -30.73
C SER A 543 3.81 9.09 -30.32
N HIS A 544 4.90 8.36 -30.08
CA HIS A 544 4.83 6.98 -29.60
C HIS A 544 4.26 6.88 -28.18
N ILE A 545 4.72 7.72 -27.24
CA ILE A 545 4.22 7.81 -25.86
C ILE A 545 2.71 8.09 -25.82
N GLU A 546 2.22 8.95 -26.72
CA GLU A 546 0.79 9.31 -26.81
C GLU A 546 -0.06 8.18 -27.43
N SER A 547 0.52 7.33 -28.29
CA SER A 547 -0.21 6.29 -29.04
C SER A 547 -0.13 4.89 -28.45
N THR A 548 0.92 4.57 -27.66
CA THR A 548 1.09 3.22 -27.11
C THR A 548 0.14 2.95 -25.93
N ASN A 549 -0.47 1.77 -25.94
CA ASN A 549 -1.30 1.26 -24.84
C ASN A 549 -0.48 0.45 -23.82
N ASP A 550 0.74 0.03 -24.17
CA ASP A 550 1.63 -0.69 -23.27
C ASP A 550 2.30 0.28 -22.30
N GLN A 551 1.92 0.19 -21.03
CA GLN A 551 2.40 1.10 -20.00
C GLN A 551 3.90 0.91 -19.68
N PHE A 552 4.42 -0.31 -19.80
CA PHE A 552 5.85 -0.55 -19.62
C PHE A 552 6.67 0.07 -20.77
N ASP A 553 6.24 -0.14 -22.01
CA ASP A 553 6.88 0.46 -23.20
C ASP A 553 6.80 2.00 -23.16
N ARG A 554 5.65 2.53 -22.73
CA ARG A 554 5.46 3.98 -22.50
C ARG A 554 6.47 4.54 -21.51
N LEU A 555 6.60 3.91 -20.32
CA LEU A 555 7.54 4.35 -19.30
C LEU A 555 8.98 4.23 -19.77
N ARG A 556 9.33 3.12 -20.40
CA ARG A 556 10.66 2.89 -20.95
C ARG A 556 11.04 3.97 -21.96
N THR A 557 10.12 4.33 -22.87
CA THR A 557 10.34 5.42 -23.84
C THR A 557 10.55 6.77 -23.16
N ILE A 558 9.76 7.10 -22.13
CA ILE A 558 9.95 8.30 -21.31
C ILE A 558 11.35 8.31 -20.71
N HIS A 559 11.81 7.21 -20.10
CA HIS A 559 13.13 7.13 -19.48
C HIS A 559 14.26 7.29 -20.50
N MET A 560 14.14 6.68 -21.67
CA MET A 560 15.12 6.85 -22.76
C MET A 560 15.24 8.30 -23.23
N CYS A 561 14.10 9.01 -23.31
CA CYS A 561 14.10 10.43 -23.66
C CYS A 561 14.76 11.30 -22.57
N LEU A 562 14.48 11.00 -21.29
CA LEU A 562 15.12 11.70 -20.15
C LEU A 562 16.64 11.46 -20.13
N GLU A 563 17.07 10.24 -20.44
CA GLU A 563 18.49 9.87 -20.53
C GLU A 563 19.21 10.54 -21.70
N ALA A 564 18.55 10.65 -22.86
CA ALA A 564 19.10 11.27 -24.05
C ALA A 564 19.19 12.80 -23.96
N SER A 565 18.36 13.44 -23.12
CA SER A 565 18.22 14.89 -23.03
C SER A 565 19.09 15.48 -21.95
N THR A 566 19.93 16.49 -22.28
CA THR A 566 20.64 17.30 -21.28
C THR A 566 19.72 18.27 -20.55
N GLU A 567 18.75 18.84 -21.27
CA GLU A 567 17.65 19.63 -20.73
C GLU A 567 16.33 18.98 -21.18
N SER A 568 15.54 18.51 -20.23
CA SER A 568 14.28 17.82 -20.54
C SER A 568 13.22 18.82 -20.99
N PRO A 569 12.58 18.63 -22.15
CA PRO A 569 11.45 19.46 -22.59
C PRO A 569 10.28 19.38 -21.60
N ASP A 570 9.50 20.47 -21.48
CA ASP A 570 8.36 20.55 -20.55
C ASP A 570 7.37 19.37 -20.73
N TRP A 571 7.05 19.01 -21.97
CA TRP A 571 6.14 17.89 -22.26
C TRP A 571 6.66 16.55 -21.72
N LEU A 572 7.99 16.35 -21.69
CA LEU A 572 8.60 15.12 -21.18
C LEU A 572 8.54 15.05 -19.65
N VAL A 573 8.76 16.20 -18.99
CA VAL A 573 8.60 16.34 -17.54
C VAL A 573 7.14 16.09 -17.13
N GLU A 574 6.20 16.63 -17.90
CA GLU A 574 4.77 16.42 -17.71
C GLU A 574 4.38 14.93 -17.91
N ALA A 575 4.79 14.32 -19.02
CA ALA A 575 4.53 12.91 -19.31
C ALA A 575 5.09 11.98 -18.22
N HIS A 576 6.30 12.25 -17.69
CA HIS A 576 6.85 11.51 -16.56
C HIS A 576 6.06 11.76 -15.28
N SER A 577 5.63 12.99 -15.01
CA SER A 577 4.94 13.37 -13.77
C SER A 577 3.51 12.82 -13.71
N GLU A 578 2.85 12.71 -14.85
CA GLU A 578 1.48 12.20 -14.99
C GLU A 578 1.41 10.68 -15.19
N PHE A 579 2.55 10.02 -15.37
CA PHE A 579 2.58 8.57 -15.56
C PHE A 579 1.99 7.86 -14.35
N ASP A 580 1.00 7.00 -14.59
CA ASP A 580 0.40 6.15 -13.57
C ASP A 580 1.29 4.92 -13.33
N HIS A 581 2.14 5.00 -12.33
CA HIS A 581 3.03 3.90 -11.98
C HIS A 581 2.30 2.67 -11.42
N GLY A 582 1.06 2.83 -10.90
CA GLY A 582 0.22 1.73 -10.45
C GLY A 582 -0.28 0.83 -11.59
N ALA A 583 -0.15 1.28 -12.85
CA ALA A 583 -0.47 0.47 -14.02
C ALA A 583 0.63 -0.56 -14.37
N LEU A 584 1.76 -0.59 -13.65
CA LEU A 584 2.81 -1.58 -13.86
C LEU A 584 2.64 -2.78 -12.93
N ASN A 585 2.82 -3.97 -13.49
CA ASN A 585 2.77 -5.21 -12.73
C ASN A 585 4.08 -5.44 -11.96
N GLU A 586 4.09 -5.18 -10.66
CA GLU A 586 5.27 -5.34 -9.79
C GLU A 586 5.68 -6.82 -9.57
N SER A 587 4.87 -7.81 -9.98
CA SER A 587 5.30 -9.20 -9.99
C SER A 587 6.40 -9.48 -11.02
N MET A 588 6.50 -8.64 -12.05
CA MET A 588 7.51 -8.74 -13.10
C MET A 588 8.80 -7.99 -12.71
N ALA A 589 9.93 -8.69 -12.69
CA ALA A 589 11.22 -8.12 -12.28
C ALA A 589 11.64 -6.86 -13.08
N HIS A 590 11.35 -6.81 -14.39
CA HIS A 590 11.67 -5.65 -15.21
C HIS A 590 10.75 -4.45 -14.94
N HIS A 591 9.49 -4.67 -14.56
CA HIS A 591 8.59 -3.61 -14.12
C HIS A 591 9.07 -3.01 -12.79
N ARG A 592 9.50 -3.84 -11.82
CA ARG A 592 10.08 -3.35 -10.55
C ARG A 592 11.30 -2.48 -10.76
N ARG A 593 12.22 -2.88 -11.67
CA ARG A 593 13.40 -2.07 -11.99
C ARG A 593 13.00 -0.75 -12.68
N ALA A 594 12.04 -0.81 -13.60
CA ALA A 594 11.53 0.41 -14.25
C ALA A 594 10.91 1.39 -13.23
N LEU A 595 10.19 0.87 -12.23
CA LEU A 595 9.65 1.69 -11.13
C LEU A 595 10.74 2.31 -10.25
N ALA A 596 11.82 1.57 -9.97
CA ALA A 596 12.97 2.14 -9.26
C ALA A 596 13.60 3.31 -10.03
N HIS A 597 13.74 3.15 -11.36
CA HIS A 597 14.22 4.22 -12.24
C HIS A 597 13.22 5.39 -12.35
N TRP A 598 11.90 5.12 -12.32
CA TRP A 598 10.88 6.17 -12.30
C TRP A 598 11.03 7.06 -11.06
N TRP A 599 11.23 6.48 -9.88
CA TRP A 599 11.49 7.23 -8.65
C TRP A 599 12.82 8.02 -8.71
N TYR A 600 13.85 7.45 -9.34
CA TYR A 600 15.10 8.18 -9.59
C TYR A 600 14.86 9.42 -10.46
N TRP A 601 14.20 9.25 -11.62
CA TRP A 601 13.93 10.36 -12.53
C TRP A 601 12.98 11.39 -11.93
N ARG A 602 12.00 10.96 -11.11
CA ARG A 602 11.14 11.89 -10.37
C ARG A 602 11.95 12.85 -9.50
N GLY A 603 12.96 12.37 -8.79
CA GLY A 603 13.87 13.21 -8.00
C GLY A 603 14.81 14.07 -8.84
N VAL A 604 15.05 13.69 -10.11
CA VAL A 604 15.85 14.51 -11.06
C VAL A 604 15.01 15.67 -11.60
N VAL A 605 13.79 15.38 -12.07
CA VAL A 605 12.92 16.39 -12.71
C VAL A 605 12.20 17.28 -11.70
N ASN A 606 11.91 16.78 -10.49
CA ASN A 606 11.28 17.55 -9.42
C ASN A 606 12.23 17.69 -8.22
N LYS A 607 12.90 18.85 -8.14
CA LYS A 607 13.88 19.12 -7.10
C LYS A 607 13.29 19.19 -5.69
N ASP A 608 12.02 19.61 -5.56
CA ASP A 608 11.34 19.73 -4.27
C ASP A 608 11.01 18.35 -3.66
N GLU A 609 10.84 17.33 -4.50
CA GLU A 609 10.58 15.95 -4.08
C GLU A 609 11.84 15.06 -4.12
N ARG A 610 13.01 15.61 -4.42
CA ARG A 610 14.25 14.84 -4.64
C ARG A 610 14.60 13.93 -3.48
N LEU A 611 14.57 14.44 -2.26
CA LEU A 611 14.94 13.67 -1.06
C LEU A 611 14.03 12.44 -0.87
N SER A 612 12.73 12.61 -0.92
CA SER A 612 11.76 11.52 -0.77
C SER A 612 11.84 10.53 -1.94
N SER A 613 11.92 11.06 -3.18
CA SER A 613 11.95 10.24 -4.39
C SER A 613 13.24 9.40 -4.50
N TRP A 614 14.41 9.97 -4.18
CA TRP A 614 15.66 9.22 -4.22
C TRP A 614 15.78 8.20 -3.07
N LYS A 615 15.22 8.48 -1.87
CA LYS A 615 15.13 7.47 -0.80
C LYS A 615 14.28 6.29 -1.24
N GLU A 616 13.13 6.53 -1.86
CA GLU A 616 12.29 5.48 -2.41
C GLU A 616 12.98 4.72 -3.55
N ALA A 617 13.65 5.42 -4.47
CA ALA A 617 14.43 4.79 -5.53
C ALA A 617 15.51 3.84 -4.96
N ILE A 618 16.22 4.25 -3.91
CA ILE A 618 17.25 3.44 -3.24
C ILE A 618 16.63 2.16 -2.67
N VAL A 619 15.49 2.25 -1.98
CA VAL A 619 14.79 1.08 -1.42
C VAL A 619 14.38 0.12 -2.54
N ARG A 620 13.75 0.62 -3.60
CA ARG A 620 13.30 -0.20 -4.75
C ARG A 620 14.47 -0.77 -5.56
N MET A 621 15.57 -0.04 -5.72
CA MET A 621 16.79 -0.56 -6.33
C MET A 621 17.36 -1.73 -5.54
N ARG A 622 17.39 -1.64 -4.21
CA ARG A 622 17.84 -2.74 -3.34
C ARG A 622 16.95 -3.97 -3.47
N SER A 623 15.63 -3.80 -3.33
CA SER A 623 14.68 -4.91 -3.42
C SER A 623 14.65 -5.59 -4.80
N SER A 624 14.91 -4.85 -5.88
CA SER A 624 15.04 -5.39 -7.24
C SER A 624 16.43 -5.92 -7.60
N GLY A 625 17.38 -5.89 -6.66
CA GLY A 625 18.75 -6.39 -6.85
C GLY A 625 19.71 -5.43 -7.58
N SER A 626 19.31 -4.15 -7.78
CA SER A 626 20.14 -3.11 -8.41
C SER A 626 20.98 -2.37 -7.36
N ILE A 627 21.98 -3.05 -6.86
CA ILE A 627 22.72 -2.69 -5.65
C ILE A 627 23.77 -1.61 -5.90
N ASN A 628 24.49 -1.70 -7.02
CA ASN A 628 25.48 -0.69 -7.38
C ASN A 628 24.79 0.64 -7.67
N ALA A 629 23.62 0.60 -8.34
CA ALA A 629 22.77 1.76 -8.54
C ALA A 629 22.34 2.39 -7.20
N ALA A 630 21.86 1.58 -6.27
CA ALA A 630 21.45 2.03 -4.94
C ALA A 630 22.60 2.66 -4.15
N ARG A 631 23.80 2.07 -4.18
CA ARG A 631 25.02 2.61 -3.53
C ARG A 631 25.42 3.95 -4.12
N GLU A 632 25.46 4.04 -5.43
CA GLU A 632 25.83 5.27 -6.12
C GLU A 632 24.82 6.38 -5.84
N LEU A 633 23.52 6.06 -5.87
CA LEU A 633 22.48 7.04 -5.56
C LEU A 633 22.53 7.48 -4.09
N THR A 634 22.83 6.55 -3.16
CA THR A 634 23.06 6.89 -1.75
C THR A 634 24.25 7.86 -1.59
N ALA A 635 25.35 7.62 -2.31
CA ALA A 635 26.50 8.50 -2.29
C ALA A 635 26.22 9.88 -2.91
N ARG A 636 25.36 9.96 -3.95
CA ARG A 636 24.89 11.24 -4.53
C ARG A 636 24.02 11.99 -3.53
N LEU A 637 23.06 11.31 -2.91
CA LEU A 637 22.15 11.90 -1.92
C LEU A 637 22.93 12.44 -0.71
N SER A 638 23.93 11.71 -0.21
CA SER A 638 24.78 12.15 0.90
C SER A 638 25.64 13.37 0.60
N ARG A 639 25.87 13.68 -0.67
CA ARG A 639 26.60 14.90 -1.09
C ARG A 639 25.69 16.11 -1.24
N GLU A 640 24.39 15.90 -1.38
CA GLU A 640 23.39 16.97 -1.49
C GLU A 640 22.81 17.39 -0.12
N LEU A 641 22.91 16.51 0.90
CA LEU A 641 22.54 16.79 2.30
C LEU A 641 23.67 17.50 3.05
#